data_f252a7eb2961090245e4dd59cc2ac282
#
_entry.id   f252a7eb2961090245e4dd59cc2ac282
#
_cell.length_a   1.000
_cell.length_b   1.000
_cell.length_c   1.000
_cell.angle_alpha   90.00
_cell.angle_beta   90.00
_cell.angle_gamma   90.00
#
_symmetry.space_group_name_H-M   'P 1'
#
loop_
_entity.id
_entity.type
_entity.pdbx_description
1 polymer ?
#
loop_
_entity_poly.entity_id
_entity_poly.type
_entity_poly.pdbx_seq_one_letter_code
_entity_poly.pdbx_strand_id
1 'polypeptide(L)'
;MNSMKGVCSISRKKLIKGLIAVPIAALALLYGSGYLSQLLYNYERWQAAGGVYGTAPDFPDPNFFSCLVSAFHIPYGLYGLGICMGLLALLILMVMRMGYSDAGVYDSRRNLTYSNKGTYGTAGFMSKRELKGVLDLVPDIRKHHGTILGELDGQVVCIPEKTRFNGNLAVYGASGSKKTRAFCVNMILQCAARKSSLVICDPKSELYEKTSEYLRSHGYTVRVFNLVTPAASDSWNCLSEIEGQELMAQLFCDVIIKNTGSERGDHFWDNAELNLLKALVLYVERGYPPEKKNIGEVYRLLSMSSEKELNALFDVLPVSHPAKAPYSIFKQSSENVRGGVIIGLGSRLQVFQNRDICNITAHDEIDLELPGKQPCAYFCITSDQDSTFDFLSSLFLSFIFIKLVRYADEHCPGGELPVPVHVLGEELCACGVIPDLSRKISVIRSRRISMSCVFQNLAGLQNRYPYNQWQEILGNCDITLFLGCTDALTAEFISQRTGEASINVTSKAKQLGTWRISNYTLEYRETSGVGRRRLMTMDEVLRMDVDRALIIIRGKNVLEVDKYDYSKHPESKKMRSSKAAAHVPAWRSAKAGQSKTAVHPATPTSPAASSAPDSKGKVPTAGKTGTVVAASKNSIMVKKKEESHGEEKDHSTP
;
A
#
# COMPACT_ATOMS: atom_id res chain seq x y z
N MET A 1 18.80 -3.84 -31.88
CA MET A 1 19.46 -2.80 -32.69
C MET A 1 18.45 -1.72 -33.07
N ASN A 2 18.00 -0.87 -32.14
CA ASN A 2 17.17 0.33 -32.39
C ASN A 2 17.10 1.22 -31.14
N SER A 3 18.25 1.43 -30.48
CA SER A 3 18.32 2.19 -29.21
C SER A 3 19.28 3.39 -29.26
N MET A 4 19.51 3.94 -30.45
CA MET A 4 20.31 5.16 -30.63
C MET A 4 19.61 6.17 -31.55
N LYS A 5 18.38 6.55 -31.27
CA LYS A 5 17.68 7.67 -31.95
C LYS A 5 17.02 8.64 -30.94
N GLY A 6 17.76 9.00 -29.94
CA GLY A 6 17.38 10.07 -28.98
C GLY A 6 18.37 11.21 -28.96
N VAL A 7 19.21 11.37 -29.98
CA VAL A 7 20.08 12.52 -30.15
C VAL A 7 19.37 13.47 -31.11
N CYS A 8 18.78 14.50 -30.55
CA CYS A 8 18.49 15.80 -31.16
C CYS A 8 18.08 15.74 -32.64
N SER A 9 16.85 15.39 -32.96
CA SER A 9 16.27 15.70 -34.26
C SER A 9 16.05 17.23 -34.33
N ILE A 10 17.11 17.97 -34.64
CA ILE A 10 17.01 19.36 -35.11
C ILE A 10 16.09 19.28 -36.32
N SER A 11 14.90 19.82 -36.23
CA SER A 11 13.93 19.85 -37.31
C SER A 11 14.62 20.33 -38.59
N ARG A 12 14.46 19.62 -39.74
CA ARG A 12 15.02 20.01 -41.05
C ARG A 12 14.82 21.52 -41.34
N LYS A 13 13.71 22.11 -40.89
CA LYS A 13 13.45 23.56 -41.01
C LYS A 13 14.42 24.41 -40.17
N LYS A 14 14.87 23.96 -38.99
CA LYS A 14 15.85 24.67 -38.16
C LYS A 14 17.25 24.58 -38.77
N LEU A 15 17.59 23.41 -39.35
CA LEU A 15 18.87 23.20 -40.04
C LEU A 15 18.99 24.07 -41.30
N ILE A 16 17.93 24.15 -42.14
CA ILE A 16 17.89 24.98 -43.34
C ILE A 16 17.95 26.48 -42.96
N LYS A 17 17.24 26.92 -41.91
CA LYS A 17 17.32 28.33 -41.42
C LYS A 17 18.74 28.65 -40.93
N GLY A 18 19.42 27.71 -40.24
CA GLY A 18 20.80 27.91 -39.79
C GLY A 18 21.78 27.95 -40.98
N LEU A 19 21.61 27.14 -41.99
CA LEU A 19 22.45 27.06 -43.17
C LEU A 19 22.40 28.35 -44.01
N ILE A 20 21.28 29.08 -43.96
CA ILE A 20 21.12 30.38 -44.64
C ILE A 20 21.58 31.56 -43.74
N ALA A 21 21.29 31.49 -42.45
CA ALA A 21 21.60 32.56 -41.51
C ALA A 21 23.11 32.75 -41.26
N VAL A 22 23.89 31.66 -41.24
CA VAL A 22 25.34 31.73 -40.98
C VAL A 22 26.10 32.49 -42.07
N PRO A 23 25.90 32.21 -43.39
CA PRO A 23 26.57 32.98 -44.46
C PRO A 23 26.17 34.47 -44.45
N ILE A 24 24.88 34.77 -44.20
CA ILE A 24 24.40 36.15 -44.13
C ILE A 24 25.07 36.89 -42.94
N ALA A 25 25.18 36.26 -41.80
CA ALA A 25 25.85 36.83 -40.63
C ALA A 25 27.36 37.01 -40.89
N ALA A 26 28.02 36.10 -41.56
CA ALA A 26 29.43 36.18 -41.94
C ALA A 26 29.67 37.35 -42.93
N LEU A 27 28.80 37.51 -43.94
CA LEU A 27 28.87 38.64 -44.87
C LEU A 27 28.64 40.00 -44.16
N ALA A 28 27.71 40.05 -43.26
CA ALA A 28 27.43 41.26 -42.44
C ALA A 28 28.63 41.62 -41.55
N LEU A 29 29.29 40.63 -40.94
CA LEU A 29 30.51 40.84 -40.15
C LEU A 29 31.68 41.32 -41.01
N LEU A 30 31.88 40.76 -42.19
CA LEU A 30 32.93 41.19 -43.13
C LEU A 30 32.66 42.61 -43.64
N TYR A 31 31.41 42.94 -43.95
CA TYR A 31 31.02 44.30 -44.33
C TYR A 31 31.30 45.29 -43.22
N GLY A 32 30.85 45.01 -41.99
CA GLY A 32 31.09 45.88 -40.84
C GLY A 32 32.58 46.02 -40.50
N SER A 33 33.34 44.93 -40.58
CA SER A 33 34.79 44.92 -40.43
C SER A 33 35.50 45.81 -41.47
N GLY A 34 35.08 45.75 -42.72
CA GLY A 34 35.65 46.55 -43.79
C GLY A 34 35.31 48.03 -43.66
N TYR A 35 34.08 48.34 -43.28
CA TYR A 35 33.66 49.72 -42.98
C TYR A 35 34.48 50.33 -41.84
N LEU A 36 34.67 49.61 -40.74
CA LEU A 36 35.52 50.00 -39.64
C LEU A 36 37.01 50.12 -40.03
N SER A 37 37.48 49.23 -40.89
CA SER A 37 38.84 49.26 -41.45
C SER A 37 39.10 50.57 -42.22
N GLN A 38 38.16 50.95 -43.08
CA GLN A 38 38.24 52.23 -43.81
C GLN A 38 38.22 53.41 -42.86
N LEU A 39 37.36 53.38 -41.88
CA LEU A 39 37.24 54.48 -40.88
C LEU A 39 38.53 54.62 -40.09
N LEU A 40 39.15 53.53 -39.64
CA LEU A 40 40.41 53.56 -38.92
C LEU A 40 41.58 54.08 -39.83
N TYR A 41 41.62 53.60 -41.07
CA TYR A 41 42.60 54.00 -42.04
C TYR A 41 42.49 55.49 -42.40
N ASN A 42 41.28 56.01 -42.65
CA ASN A 42 41.01 57.37 -42.95
C ASN A 42 41.33 58.31 -41.75
N TYR A 43 41.06 57.86 -40.55
CA TYR A 43 41.36 58.53 -39.32
C TYR A 43 42.88 58.70 -39.10
N GLU A 44 43.63 57.60 -39.29
CA GLU A 44 45.10 57.65 -39.14
C GLU A 44 45.75 58.49 -40.21
N ARG A 45 45.27 58.37 -41.45
CA ARG A 45 45.71 59.22 -42.56
C ARG A 45 45.46 60.73 -42.29
N TRP A 46 44.31 61.05 -41.74
CA TRP A 46 43.96 62.41 -41.31
C TRP A 46 44.88 62.92 -40.19
N GLN A 47 45.17 62.11 -39.18
CA GLN A 47 46.11 62.40 -38.13
C GLN A 47 47.54 62.64 -38.66
N ALA A 48 48.00 61.76 -39.56
CA ALA A 48 49.32 61.83 -40.20
C ALA A 48 49.47 63.07 -41.06
N ALA A 49 48.37 63.60 -41.61
CA ALA A 49 48.34 64.85 -42.37
C ALA A 49 48.30 66.11 -41.49
N GLY A 50 48.48 65.96 -40.18
CA GLY A 50 48.60 67.09 -39.23
C GLY A 50 47.27 67.56 -38.66
N GLY A 51 46.15 66.90 -38.84
CA GLY A 51 44.82 67.04 -38.24
C GLY A 51 44.44 68.47 -37.92
N VAL A 52 44.07 69.30 -38.92
CA VAL A 52 43.73 70.71 -38.69
C VAL A 52 42.37 70.86 -38.03
N TYR A 53 42.26 71.68 -36.99
CA TYR A 53 40.98 72.00 -36.33
C TYR A 53 39.97 72.53 -37.36
N GLY A 54 38.83 71.75 -37.53
CA GLY A 54 37.75 72.12 -38.44
C GLY A 54 37.58 71.19 -39.66
N THR A 55 38.48 70.24 -39.90
CA THR A 55 38.34 69.24 -40.95
C THR A 55 38.11 67.89 -40.34
N ALA A 56 37.09 67.19 -40.76
CA ALA A 56 36.81 65.77 -40.32
C ALA A 56 37.54 64.78 -41.23
N PRO A 57 37.92 63.58 -40.75
CA PRO A 57 38.43 62.56 -41.61
C PRO A 57 37.39 62.17 -42.66
N ASP A 58 37.81 61.69 -43.83
CA ASP A 58 36.90 61.25 -44.87
C ASP A 58 36.03 60.06 -44.37
N PHE A 59 34.71 60.15 -44.66
CA PHE A 59 33.83 59.09 -44.32
C PHE A 59 34.13 57.81 -45.12
N PRO A 60 33.97 56.63 -44.51
CA PRO A 60 34.13 55.39 -45.24
C PRO A 60 33.14 55.26 -46.41
N ASP A 61 33.58 54.70 -47.50
CA ASP A 61 32.72 54.37 -48.64
C ASP A 61 31.77 53.21 -48.28
N PRO A 62 30.44 53.42 -48.28
CA PRO A 62 29.47 52.40 -47.90
C PRO A 62 29.26 51.33 -48.98
N ASN A 63 30.01 51.36 -50.08
CA ASN A 63 29.91 50.39 -51.14
C ASN A 63 30.29 48.99 -50.61
N PHE A 64 29.40 48.01 -50.81
CA PHE A 64 29.56 46.64 -50.31
C PHE A 64 30.90 46.00 -50.74
N PHE A 65 31.26 46.16 -51.99
CA PHE A 65 32.51 45.59 -52.51
C PHE A 65 33.75 46.31 -51.99
N SER A 66 33.71 47.64 -51.84
CA SER A 66 34.75 48.44 -51.23
C SER A 66 35.01 48.01 -49.78
N CYS A 67 33.95 47.84 -48.97
CA CYS A 67 34.05 47.37 -47.61
C CYS A 67 34.60 45.92 -47.57
N LEU A 68 34.15 45.04 -48.48
CA LEU A 68 34.60 43.63 -48.47
C LEU A 68 36.11 43.54 -48.75
N VAL A 69 36.64 44.34 -49.70
CA VAL A 69 38.09 44.42 -50.00
C VAL A 69 38.84 45.02 -48.79
N SER A 70 38.33 46.08 -48.19
CA SER A 70 38.95 46.73 -47.04
C SER A 70 39.00 45.87 -45.79
N ALA A 71 38.12 44.90 -45.65
CA ALA A 71 38.16 43.93 -44.56
C ALA A 71 39.44 43.08 -44.54
N PHE A 72 40.07 42.88 -45.69
CA PHE A 72 41.33 42.13 -45.83
C PHE A 72 42.59 43.02 -45.85
N HIS A 73 42.45 44.36 -45.66
CA HIS A 73 43.57 45.27 -45.63
C HIS A 73 44.28 45.23 -44.26
N ILE A 74 45.50 44.73 -44.22
CA ILE A 74 46.31 44.62 -42.99
C ILE A 74 47.05 45.95 -42.73
N PRO A 75 47.08 46.50 -41.46
CA PRO A 75 46.55 45.88 -40.22
C PRO A 75 45.09 46.25 -39.90
N TYR A 76 44.49 47.23 -40.54
CA TYR A 76 43.20 47.83 -40.18
C TYR A 76 42.03 46.86 -40.32
N GLY A 77 42.07 45.93 -41.30
CA GLY A 77 41.07 44.87 -41.43
C GLY A 77 41.01 43.93 -40.23
N LEU A 78 42.17 43.63 -39.64
CA LEU A 78 42.26 42.81 -38.41
C LEU A 78 41.67 43.55 -37.21
N TYR A 79 41.92 44.87 -37.09
CA TYR A 79 41.34 45.68 -36.02
C TYR A 79 39.81 45.81 -36.17
N GLY A 80 39.32 46.04 -37.39
CA GLY A 80 37.91 46.10 -37.69
C GLY A 80 37.21 44.78 -37.38
N LEU A 81 37.82 43.62 -37.73
CA LEU A 81 37.31 42.29 -37.43
C LEU A 81 37.29 42.03 -35.91
N GLY A 82 38.35 42.39 -35.21
CA GLY A 82 38.42 42.29 -33.74
C GLY A 82 37.31 43.06 -33.03
N ILE A 83 37.05 44.30 -33.47
CA ILE A 83 35.97 45.14 -32.91
C ILE A 83 34.61 44.50 -33.21
N CYS A 84 34.33 44.05 -34.44
CA CYS A 84 33.08 43.41 -34.81
C CYS A 84 32.85 42.09 -34.05
N MET A 85 33.86 41.28 -33.86
CA MET A 85 33.80 40.03 -33.06
C MET A 85 33.60 40.34 -31.60
N GLY A 86 34.23 41.40 -31.04
CA GLY A 86 34.01 41.85 -29.65
C GLY A 86 32.57 42.31 -29.42
N LEU A 87 32.00 43.11 -30.34
CA LEU A 87 30.62 43.54 -30.29
C LEU A 87 29.63 42.37 -30.42
N LEU A 88 29.92 41.42 -31.32
CA LEU A 88 29.10 40.22 -31.44
C LEU A 88 29.15 39.35 -30.18
N ALA A 89 30.33 39.17 -29.59
CA ALA A 89 30.48 38.43 -28.33
C ALA A 89 29.70 39.10 -27.19
N LEU A 90 29.76 40.46 -27.12
CA LEU A 90 29.02 41.25 -26.13
C LEU A 90 27.51 41.15 -26.35
N LEU A 91 27.03 41.17 -27.59
CA LEU A 91 25.64 40.94 -27.96
C LEU A 91 25.17 39.53 -27.59
N ILE A 92 25.97 38.52 -27.87
CA ILE A 92 25.68 37.11 -27.48
C ILE A 92 25.60 37.00 -25.96
N LEU A 93 26.55 37.59 -25.21
CA LEU A 93 26.51 37.59 -23.75
C LEU A 93 25.26 38.32 -23.21
N MET A 94 24.90 39.47 -23.84
CA MET A 94 23.70 40.21 -23.47
C MET A 94 22.42 39.41 -23.76
N VAL A 95 22.31 38.77 -24.91
CA VAL A 95 21.19 37.90 -25.27
C VAL A 95 21.14 36.66 -24.37
N MET A 96 22.29 36.04 -24.06
CA MET A 96 22.34 34.92 -23.09
C MET A 96 21.90 35.38 -21.70
N ARG A 97 22.25 36.57 -21.27
CA ARG A 97 21.86 37.16 -19.98
C ARG A 97 20.37 37.55 -19.94
N MET A 98 19.81 38.02 -21.06
CA MET A 98 18.37 38.32 -21.22
C MET A 98 17.53 37.05 -21.45
N GLY A 99 18.10 36.01 -22.00
CA GLY A 99 17.43 34.71 -22.29
C GLY A 99 17.30 33.78 -21.10
N TYR A 100 17.81 34.10 -19.92
CA TYR A 100 17.57 33.38 -18.68
C TYR A 100 16.21 33.79 -18.07
N SER A 101 15.16 33.72 -18.86
CA SER A 101 13.82 33.55 -18.31
C SER A 101 13.72 32.14 -17.78
N ASP A 102 13.19 31.96 -16.56
CA ASP A 102 12.90 30.66 -15.97
C ASP A 102 11.86 29.95 -16.86
N ALA A 103 12.35 29.24 -17.88
CA ALA A 103 11.50 28.55 -18.83
C ALA A 103 10.70 27.44 -18.18
N GLY A 104 11.19 26.95 -17.01
CA GLY A 104 10.53 25.87 -16.27
C GLY A 104 10.39 24.57 -17.07
N VAL A 105 9.68 23.59 -16.49
CA VAL A 105 9.32 22.33 -17.13
C VAL A 105 7.82 22.33 -17.41
N TYR A 106 7.44 22.29 -18.68
CA TYR A 106 6.02 22.26 -19.07
C TYR A 106 5.45 20.86 -18.95
N ASP A 107 4.36 20.74 -18.18
CA ASP A 107 3.53 19.53 -18.07
C ASP A 107 2.31 19.68 -18.99
N SER A 108 2.32 18.94 -20.09
CA SER A 108 1.24 18.97 -21.07
C SER A 108 -0.08 18.35 -20.58
N ARG A 109 0.00 17.43 -19.61
CA ARG A 109 -1.21 16.78 -19.06
C ARG A 109 -1.99 17.73 -18.17
N ARG A 110 -1.27 18.53 -17.36
CA ARG A 110 -1.85 19.48 -16.40
C ARG A 110 -1.90 20.90 -16.93
N ASN A 111 -1.39 21.13 -18.14
CA ASN A 111 -1.33 22.44 -18.82
C ASN A 111 -0.72 23.53 -17.92
N LEU A 112 0.41 23.24 -17.26
CA LEU A 112 1.12 24.15 -16.37
C LEU A 112 2.64 24.03 -16.56
N THR A 113 3.36 25.06 -16.11
CA THR A 113 4.84 25.08 -16.16
C THR A 113 5.39 25.12 -14.75
N TYR A 114 6.13 24.09 -14.36
CA TYR A 114 6.86 24.06 -13.09
C TYR A 114 8.06 24.99 -13.16
N SER A 115 8.21 25.86 -12.15
CA SER A 115 9.34 26.80 -12.05
C SER A 115 10.59 26.09 -11.53
N ASN A 116 11.74 26.37 -12.13
CA ASN A 116 13.02 25.87 -11.64
C ASN A 116 13.54 26.62 -10.39
N LYS A 117 12.89 27.72 -9.99
CA LYS A 117 13.33 28.53 -8.84
C LYS A 117 13.06 27.89 -7.49
N GLY A 118 12.07 26.99 -7.39
CA GLY A 118 11.75 26.27 -6.16
C GLY A 118 11.31 27.17 -4.98
N THR A 119 10.84 28.40 -5.24
CA THR A 119 10.53 29.43 -4.22
C THR A 119 9.51 28.97 -3.17
N TYR A 120 8.51 28.19 -3.58
CA TYR A 120 7.44 27.68 -2.73
C TYR A 120 7.53 26.19 -2.46
N GLY A 121 8.39 25.48 -3.18
CA GLY A 121 8.60 24.04 -3.06
C GLY A 121 9.30 23.48 -4.29
N THR A 122 10.00 22.36 -4.07
CA THR A 122 10.80 21.68 -5.09
C THR A 122 10.24 20.32 -5.48
N ALA A 123 9.01 20.01 -5.06
CA ALA A 123 8.37 18.76 -5.44
C ALA A 123 8.19 18.67 -6.96
N GLY A 124 8.42 17.49 -7.49
CA GLY A 124 8.33 17.20 -8.92
C GLY A 124 8.12 15.73 -9.19
N PHE A 125 7.81 15.39 -10.43
CA PHE A 125 7.81 14.00 -10.85
C PHE A 125 9.24 13.51 -11.07
N MET A 126 9.49 12.25 -10.66
CA MET A 126 10.79 11.61 -10.76
C MET A 126 11.24 11.53 -12.22
N SER A 127 12.43 12.05 -12.50
CA SER A 127 13.04 11.96 -13.82
C SER A 127 13.64 10.56 -14.05
N LYS A 128 13.79 10.15 -15.32
CA LYS A 128 14.46 8.87 -15.65
C LYS A 128 15.90 8.78 -15.12
N ARG A 129 16.57 9.92 -14.92
CA ARG A 129 17.92 9.96 -14.33
C ARG A 129 17.88 9.67 -12.83
N GLU A 130 16.91 10.24 -12.12
CA GLU A 130 16.69 10.01 -10.69
C GLU A 130 16.22 8.59 -10.41
N LEU A 131 15.40 8.02 -11.30
CA LEU A 131 14.91 6.64 -11.21
C LEU A 131 16.06 5.62 -11.18
N LYS A 132 17.12 5.84 -12.00
CA LYS A 132 18.30 4.97 -12.02
C LYS A 132 19.00 4.99 -10.66
N GLY A 133 19.14 3.82 -10.04
CA GLY A 133 19.74 3.65 -8.71
C GLY A 133 18.73 3.76 -7.53
N VAL A 134 17.44 3.97 -7.82
CA VAL A 134 16.35 3.91 -6.84
C VAL A 134 15.44 2.71 -7.13
N LEU A 135 15.03 2.55 -8.38
CA LEU A 135 14.21 1.45 -8.88
C LEU A 135 14.83 0.90 -10.17
N ASP A 136 14.55 -0.35 -10.47
CA ASP A 136 14.99 -1.00 -11.69
C ASP A 136 13.91 -0.95 -12.77
N LEU A 137 14.32 -0.60 -14.01
CA LEU A 137 13.50 -0.72 -15.20
C LEU A 137 13.86 -2.02 -15.92
N VAL A 138 12.92 -2.96 -15.90
CA VAL A 138 13.16 -4.33 -16.35
C VAL A 138 12.38 -4.61 -17.63
N PRO A 139 13.06 -4.86 -18.75
CA PRO A 139 12.38 -5.18 -20.01
C PRO A 139 11.81 -6.62 -20.03
N ASP A 140 12.41 -7.55 -19.28
CA ASP A 140 11.94 -8.94 -19.15
C ASP A 140 11.93 -9.38 -17.68
N ILE A 141 10.75 -9.44 -17.09
CA ILE A 141 10.55 -9.74 -15.67
C ILE A 141 11.03 -11.14 -15.27
N ARG A 142 11.19 -12.08 -16.20
CA ARG A 142 11.71 -13.43 -15.91
C ARG A 142 13.12 -13.43 -15.33
N LYS A 143 13.88 -12.36 -15.59
CA LYS A 143 15.28 -12.20 -15.14
C LYS A 143 15.42 -11.35 -13.88
N HIS A 144 14.32 -10.94 -13.27
CA HIS A 144 14.34 -10.05 -12.11
C HIS A 144 13.31 -10.52 -11.07
N HIS A 145 13.73 -10.60 -9.81
CA HIS A 145 12.91 -11.15 -8.74
C HIS A 145 12.45 -10.10 -7.71
N GLY A 146 12.74 -8.81 -7.94
CA GLY A 146 12.29 -7.72 -7.10
C GLY A 146 10.78 -7.48 -7.20
N THR A 147 10.24 -6.78 -6.21
CA THR A 147 8.80 -6.48 -6.15
C THR A 147 8.38 -5.54 -7.27
N ILE A 148 7.35 -5.92 -8.03
CA ILE A 148 6.77 -5.12 -9.11
C ILE A 148 5.91 -4.00 -8.53
N LEU A 149 6.15 -2.76 -8.97
CA LEU A 149 5.39 -1.57 -8.58
C LEU A 149 4.55 -0.99 -9.71
N GLY A 150 4.85 -1.33 -10.96
CA GLY A 150 4.13 -0.83 -12.14
C GLY A 150 4.91 -1.03 -13.44
N GLU A 151 4.54 -0.25 -14.45
CA GLU A 151 5.14 -0.26 -15.79
C GLU A 151 5.41 1.18 -16.25
N LEU A 152 6.54 1.43 -16.85
CA LEU A 152 6.92 2.73 -17.43
C LEU A 152 7.53 2.53 -18.80
N ASP A 153 6.95 3.15 -19.84
CA ASP A 153 7.41 3.05 -21.22
C ASP A 153 7.63 1.60 -21.70
N GLY A 154 6.73 0.69 -21.31
CA GLY A 154 6.79 -0.73 -21.68
C GLY A 154 7.83 -1.56 -20.91
N GLN A 155 8.43 -1.00 -19.85
CA GLN A 155 9.35 -1.69 -18.95
C GLN A 155 8.75 -1.82 -17.56
N VAL A 156 8.93 -2.97 -16.91
CA VAL A 156 8.43 -3.22 -15.58
C VAL A 156 9.27 -2.46 -14.55
N VAL A 157 8.62 -1.71 -13.66
CA VAL A 157 9.26 -0.98 -12.57
C VAL A 157 9.32 -1.87 -11.35
N CYS A 158 10.53 -2.19 -10.89
CA CYS A 158 10.75 -3.10 -9.77
C CYS A 158 11.58 -2.44 -8.67
N ILE A 159 11.38 -2.89 -7.44
CA ILE A 159 12.32 -2.63 -6.34
C ILE A 159 13.58 -3.45 -6.61
N PRO A 160 14.79 -2.87 -6.53
CA PRO A 160 16.03 -3.62 -6.68
C PRO A 160 16.14 -4.76 -5.68
N GLU A 161 16.69 -5.91 -6.07
CA GLU A 161 16.91 -7.05 -5.17
C GLU A 161 17.81 -6.70 -3.98
N LYS A 162 18.81 -5.86 -4.23
CA LYS A 162 19.67 -5.27 -3.19
C LYS A 162 19.29 -3.82 -2.99
N THR A 163 18.51 -3.55 -1.95
CA THR A 163 18.01 -2.20 -1.67
C THR A 163 18.29 -1.78 -0.24
N ARG A 164 18.36 -0.46 0.00
CA ARG A 164 18.40 0.14 1.35
C ARG A 164 17.02 0.29 1.97
N PHE A 165 15.95 0.09 1.20
CA PHE A 165 14.58 0.16 1.71
C PHE A 165 14.29 -1.01 2.64
N ASN A 166 13.39 -0.80 3.59
CA ASN A 166 13.06 -1.81 4.60
C ASN A 166 12.16 -2.96 4.08
N GLY A 167 11.72 -2.91 2.82
CA GLY A 167 10.86 -3.92 2.21
C GLY A 167 9.39 -3.83 2.65
N ASN A 168 9.04 -2.93 3.58
CA ASN A 168 7.67 -2.69 3.97
C ASN A 168 7.00 -1.71 3.00
N LEU A 169 5.78 -2.05 2.57
CA LEU A 169 5.01 -1.26 1.62
C LEU A 169 3.64 -0.89 2.19
N ALA A 170 3.24 0.36 1.96
CA ALA A 170 1.86 0.79 2.15
C ALA A 170 1.18 0.89 0.78
N VAL A 171 0.10 0.14 0.56
CA VAL A 171 -0.59 0.09 -0.73
C VAL A 171 -2.02 0.57 -0.55
N TYR A 172 -2.37 1.65 -1.24
CA TYR A 172 -3.72 2.24 -1.20
C TYR A 172 -4.46 1.93 -2.49
N GLY A 173 -5.70 1.48 -2.36
CA GLY A 173 -6.53 1.29 -3.53
C GLY A 173 -7.98 1.01 -3.16
N ALA A 174 -8.90 1.83 -3.63
CA ALA A 174 -10.33 1.63 -3.47
C ALA A 174 -10.83 0.31 -4.10
N SER A 175 -12.06 -0.06 -3.83
CA SER A 175 -12.70 -1.18 -4.54
C SER A 175 -12.66 -0.94 -6.05
N GLY A 176 -12.32 -1.95 -6.84
CA GLY A 176 -12.16 -1.82 -8.30
C GLY A 176 -10.85 -1.18 -8.78
N SER A 177 -9.98 -0.69 -7.89
CA SER A 177 -8.68 -0.10 -8.28
C SER A 177 -7.63 -1.09 -8.79
N LYS A 178 -8.00 -2.36 -8.97
CA LYS A 178 -7.12 -3.46 -9.43
C LYS A 178 -6.01 -3.86 -8.44
N LYS A 179 -6.19 -3.66 -7.11
CA LYS A 179 -5.20 -4.03 -6.07
C LYS A 179 -4.67 -5.45 -6.24
N THR A 180 -5.58 -6.42 -6.24
CA THR A 180 -5.26 -7.85 -6.39
C THR A 180 -4.50 -8.12 -7.68
N ARG A 181 -4.93 -7.51 -8.80
CA ARG A 181 -4.35 -7.73 -10.13
C ARG A 181 -3.02 -7.03 -10.34
N ALA A 182 -2.90 -5.78 -9.89
CA ALA A 182 -1.72 -4.95 -10.13
C ALA A 182 -0.61 -5.17 -9.10
N PHE A 183 -0.96 -5.60 -7.87
CA PHE A 183 0.02 -5.73 -6.80
C PHE A 183 0.03 -7.11 -6.15
N CYS A 184 -1.08 -7.58 -5.53
CA CYS A 184 -1.03 -8.76 -4.64
C CYS A 184 -0.59 -10.04 -5.36
N VAL A 185 -1.18 -10.35 -6.53
CA VAL A 185 -0.78 -11.54 -7.31
C VAL A 185 0.66 -11.42 -7.82
N ASN A 186 1.06 -10.23 -8.31
CA ASN A 186 2.44 -9.99 -8.72
C ASN A 186 3.44 -10.18 -7.57
N MET A 187 3.09 -9.74 -6.36
CA MET A 187 3.92 -9.95 -5.17
C MET A 187 4.11 -11.44 -4.88
N ILE A 188 3.04 -12.24 -4.96
CA ILE A 188 3.10 -13.69 -4.74
C ILE A 188 3.99 -14.36 -5.80
N LEU A 189 3.83 -14.01 -7.09
CA LEU A 189 4.64 -14.55 -8.17
C LEU A 189 6.13 -14.21 -7.98
N GLN A 190 6.45 -12.99 -7.57
CA GLN A 190 7.82 -12.56 -7.32
C GLN A 190 8.42 -13.20 -6.05
N CYS A 191 7.62 -13.39 -4.98
CA CYS A 191 8.04 -14.16 -3.83
C CYS A 191 8.35 -15.61 -4.20
N ALA A 192 7.52 -16.23 -5.05
CA ALA A 192 7.77 -17.58 -5.56
C ALA A 192 9.07 -17.66 -6.37
N ALA A 193 9.35 -16.68 -7.21
CA ALA A 193 10.58 -16.62 -8.03
C ALA A 193 11.85 -16.53 -7.17
N ARG A 194 11.83 -15.74 -6.06
CA ARG A 194 12.97 -15.61 -5.13
C ARG A 194 12.98 -16.62 -3.99
N LYS A 195 12.03 -17.59 -3.97
CA LYS A 195 11.90 -18.60 -2.91
C LYS A 195 11.69 -18.01 -1.51
N SER A 196 11.02 -16.88 -1.41
CA SER A 196 10.62 -16.28 -0.13
C SER A 196 9.31 -16.90 0.34
N SER A 197 9.18 -17.17 1.64
CA SER A 197 7.91 -17.59 2.23
C SER A 197 6.88 -16.47 2.25
N LEU A 198 5.62 -16.85 2.28
CA LEU A 198 4.47 -15.96 2.25
C LEU A 198 3.54 -16.25 3.43
N VAL A 199 3.09 -15.19 4.09
CA VAL A 199 1.95 -15.24 5.02
C VAL A 199 0.92 -14.25 4.50
N ILE A 200 -0.24 -14.74 4.12
CA ILE A 200 -1.22 -13.97 3.36
C ILE A 200 -2.53 -13.89 4.14
N CYS A 201 -2.98 -12.67 4.45
CA CYS A 201 -4.35 -12.43 4.89
C CYS A 201 -5.22 -12.20 3.64
N ASP A 202 -6.19 -13.08 3.41
CA ASP A 202 -6.99 -13.17 2.18
C ASP A 202 -8.50 -13.17 2.52
N PRO A 203 -9.13 -11.98 2.72
CA PRO A 203 -10.53 -11.90 3.15
C PRO A 203 -11.54 -12.49 2.18
N LYS A 204 -11.17 -12.68 0.92
CA LYS A 204 -12.05 -13.17 -0.15
C LYS A 204 -11.69 -14.55 -0.68
N SER A 205 -10.67 -15.20 -0.10
CA SER A 205 -10.06 -16.42 -0.64
C SER A 205 -9.55 -16.31 -2.09
N GLU A 206 -9.55 -15.09 -2.68
CA GLU A 206 -9.20 -14.87 -4.09
C GLU A 206 -7.73 -15.20 -4.36
N LEU A 207 -6.83 -14.82 -3.45
CA LEU A 207 -5.41 -15.09 -3.58
C LEU A 207 -5.11 -16.57 -3.43
N TYR A 208 -5.72 -17.24 -2.44
CA TYR A 208 -5.62 -18.70 -2.29
C TYR A 208 -6.09 -19.43 -3.55
N GLU A 209 -7.30 -19.10 -4.01
CA GLU A 209 -7.90 -19.78 -5.16
C GLU A 209 -7.06 -19.63 -6.43
N LYS A 210 -6.43 -18.48 -6.64
CA LYS A 210 -5.61 -18.22 -7.82
C LYS A 210 -4.19 -18.79 -7.74
N THR A 211 -3.59 -18.83 -6.54
CA THR A 211 -2.14 -19.03 -6.43
C THR A 211 -1.71 -20.28 -5.68
N SER A 212 -2.59 -20.93 -4.91
CA SER A 212 -2.24 -22.09 -4.07
C SER A 212 -1.64 -23.25 -4.87
N GLU A 213 -2.25 -23.63 -6.01
CA GLU A 213 -1.76 -24.72 -6.87
C GLU A 213 -0.42 -24.34 -7.55
N TYR A 214 -0.27 -23.08 -7.97
CA TYR A 214 0.98 -22.59 -8.51
C TYR A 214 2.11 -22.71 -7.47
N LEU A 215 1.87 -22.30 -6.23
CA LEU A 215 2.85 -22.37 -5.14
C LEU A 215 3.20 -23.83 -4.81
N ARG A 216 2.21 -24.74 -4.72
CA ARG A 216 2.45 -26.18 -4.53
C ARG A 216 3.34 -26.75 -5.63
N SER A 217 3.06 -26.41 -6.89
CA SER A 217 3.85 -26.88 -8.04
C SER A 217 5.29 -26.35 -8.05
N HIS A 218 5.56 -25.26 -7.30
CA HIS A 218 6.90 -24.69 -7.14
C HIS A 218 7.60 -25.13 -5.84
N GLY A 219 7.07 -26.16 -5.15
CA GLY A 219 7.68 -26.78 -3.98
C GLY A 219 7.42 -26.06 -2.66
N TYR A 220 6.36 -25.23 -2.59
CA TYR A 220 5.95 -24.58 -1.34
C TYR A 220 5.09 -25.53 -0.49
N THR A 221 5.34 -25.52 0.82
CA THR A 221 4.40 -26.03 1.79
C THR A 221 3.25 -25.04 1.93
N VAL A 222 2.08 -25.39 1.39
CA VAL A 222 0.89 -24.52 1.44
C VAL A 222 -0.01 -24.96 2.58
N ARG A 223 -0.32 -24.03 3.50
CA ARG A 223 -1.27 -24.21 4.61
C ARG A 223 -2.38 -23.15 4.52
N VAL A 224 -3.57 -23.54 4.96
CA VAL A 224 -4.72 -22.63 4.96
C VAL A 224 -5.43 -22.66 6.31
N PHE A 225 -5.47 -21.49 6.96
CA PHE A 225 -6.30 -21.26 8.15
C PHE A 225 -7.57 -20.54 7.69
N ASN A 226 -8.62 -21.33 7.46
CA ASN A 226 -9.86 -20.85 6.82
C ASN A 226 -10.96 -20.66 7.87
N LEU A 227 -11.21 -19.40 8.22
CA LEU A 227 -12.24 -19.01 9.18
C LEU A 227 -13.63 -18.82 8.54
N VAL A 228 -13.72 -18.78 7.20
CA VAL A 228 -15.00 -18.72 6.46
C VAL A 228 -15.61 -20.10 6.29
N THR A 229 -14.78 -21.11 5.98
CA THR A 229 -15.20 -22.50 5.84
C THR A 229 -14.30 -23.38 6.71
N PRO A 230 -14.53 -23.43 8.04
CA PRO A 230 -13.62 -24.11 8.96
C PRO A 230 -13.45 -25.60 8.66
N ALA A 231 -14.44 -26.25 8.06
CA ALA A 231 -14.35 -27.66 7.63
C ALA A 231 -13.28 -27.90 6.54
N ALA A 232 -12.83 -26.85 5.85
CA ALA A 232 -11.77 -26.85 4.86
C ALA A 232 -10.52 -26.09 5.35
N SER A 233 -10.26 -26.06 6.65
CA SER A 233 -9.12 -25.41 7.28
C SER A 233 -8.13 -26.41 7.81
N ASP A 234 -6.83 -26.20 7.58
CA ASP A 234 -5.80 -26.82 8.41
C ASP A 234 -5.97 -26.34 9.87
N SER A 235 -5.61 -27.18 10.83
CA SER A 235 -5.78 -26.90 12.25
C SER A 235 -4.55 -26.20 12.82
N TRP A 236 -4.81 -25.22 13.70
CA TRP A 236 -3.78 -24.51 14.44
C TRP A 236 -4.24 -24.34 15.89
N ASN A 237 -3.56 -25.04 16.81
CA ASN A 237 -3.83 -24.91 18.22
C ASN A 237 -3.11 -23.67 18.77
N CYS A 238 -3.83 -22.57 18.87
CA CYS A 238 -3.26 -21.32 19.33
C CYS A 238 -2.76 -21.36 20.78
N LEU A 239 -3.25 -22.31 21.61
CA LEU A 239 -2.80 -22.47 22.99
C LEU A 239 -1.42 -23.12 23.09
N SER A 240 -1.03 -23.96 22.13
CA SER A 240 0.30 -24.58 22.10
C SER A 240 1.43 -23.56 21.96
N GLU A 241 1.13 -22.40 21.38
CA GLU A 241 2.12 -21.33 21.20
C GLU A 241 2.58 -20.67 22.51
N ILE A 242 1.86 -20.93 23.62
CA ILE A 242 2.22 -20.39 24.95
C ILE A 242 3.46 -21.07 25.51
N GLU A 243 3.68 -22.37 25.21
CA GLU A 243 4.87 -23.15 25.62
C GLU A 243 5.20 -23.04 27.10
N GLY A 244 4.19 -22.94 27.95
CA GLY A 244 4.38 -22.78 29.39
C GLY A 244 4.89 -21.42 29.85
N GLN A 245 5.00 -20.43 28.98
CA GLN A 245 5.51 -19.10 29.30
C GLN A 245 4.38 -18.15 29.71
N GLU A 246 4.45 -17.61 30.91
CA GLU A 246 3.44 -16.68 31.45
C GLU A 246 3.30 -15.40 30.62
N LEU A 247 4.41 -14.92 30.05
CA LEU A 247 4.40 -13.75 29.15
C LEU A 247 3.62 -14.04 27.87
N MET A 248 3.78 -15.24 27.30
CA MET A 248 3.04 -15.63 26.09
C MET A 248 1.55 -15.80 26.39
N ALA A 249 1.19 -16.34 27.57
CA ALA A 249 -0.19 -16.37 28.04
C ALA A 249 -0.79 -14.98 28.19
N GLN A 250 -0.05 -14.00 28.69
CA GLN A 250 -0.48 -12.60 28.76
C GLN A 250 -0.75 -12.05 27.36
N LEU A 251 0.21 -12.19 26.42
CA LEU A 251 0.05 -11.71 25.04
C LEU A 251 -1.14 -12.37 24.33
N PHE A 252 -1.34 -13.67 24.56
CA PHE A 252 -2.48 -14.41 24.04
C PHE A 252 -3.81 -13.80 24.52
N CYS A 253 -3.95 -13.58 25.82
CA CYS A 253 -5.15 -13.01 26.41
C CYS A 253 -5.36 -11.56 25.96
N ASP A 254 -4.31 -10.74 25.88
CA ASP A 254 -4.37 -9.35 25.41
C ASP A 254 -4.92 -9.24 23.97
N VAL A 255 -4.49 -10.14 23.08
CA VAL A 255 -5.00 -10.15 21.70
C VAL A 255 -6.50 -10.47 21.67
N ILE A 256 -6.94 -11.45 22.43
CA ILE A 256 -8.36 -11.82 22.49
C ILE A 256 -9.20 -10.66 23.04
N ILE A 257 -8.82 -10.10 24.19
CA ILE A 257 -9.59 -9.02 24.82
C ILE A 257 -9.66 -7.78 23.92
N LYS A 258 -8.53 -7.37 23.30
CA LYS A 258 -8.49 -6.19 22.40
C LYS A 258 -9.35 -6.35 21.14
N ASN A 259 -9.49 -7.56 20.61
CA ASN A 259 -10.26 -7.80 19.39
C ASN A 259 -11.74 -8.16 19.65
N THR A 260 -12.13 -8.45 20.89
CA THR A 260 -13.49 -8.83 21.27
C THR A 260 -14.15 -7.80 22.18
N GLY A 261 -13.45 -6.69 22.50
CA GLY A 261 -13.94 -5.60 23.34
C GLY A 261 -15.09 -4.82 22.70
N SER A 262 -15.95 -4.23 23.53
CA SER A 262 -16.95 -3.28 23.08
C SER A 262 -16.30 -1.91 22.80
N GLU A 263 -16.79 -1.17 21.81
CA GLU A 263 -16.31 0.18 21.45
C GLU A 263 -16.40 1.21 22.60
N ARG A 264 -17.11 0.90 23.68
CA ARG A 264 -17.34 1.78 24.82
C ARG A 264 -16.25 1.80 25.88
N GLY A 265 -15.17 1.00 25.70
CA GLY A 265 -13.89 1.19 26.41
C GLY A 265 -13.94 1.22 27.93
N ASP A 266 -14.74 0.39 28.60
CA ASP A 266 -14.66 0.25 30.04
C ASP A 266 -13.48 -0.68 30.41
N HIS A 267 -12.32 -0.07 30.56
CA HIS A 267 -11.07 -0.75 30.92
C HIS A 267 -11.16 -1.60 32.19
N PHE A 268 -12.13 -1.33 33.05
CA PHE A 268 -12.32 -2.11 34.27
C PHE A 268 -12.76 -3.55 33.93
N TRP A 269 -13.78 -3.69 33.08
CA TRP A 269 -14.28 -4.99 32.67
C TRP A 269 -13.26 -5.76 31.84
N ASP A 270 -12.61 -5.09 30.87
CA ASP A 270 -11.55 -5.69 30.05
C ASP A 270 -10.42 -6.27 30.91
N ASN A 271 -9.95 -5.53 31.93
CA ASN A 271 -8.90 -5.99 32.84
C ASN A 271 -9.36 -7.15 33.74
N ALA A 272 -10.60 -7.12 34.20
CA ALA A 272 -11.15 -8.19 35.03
C ALA A 272 -11.32 -9.50 34.23
N GLU A 273 -11.84 -9.41 33.02
CA GLU A 273 -11.99 -10.53 32.09
C GLU A 273 -10.63 -11.06 31.64
N LEU A 274 -9.62 -10.18 31.43
CA LEU A 274 -8.25 -10.57 31.12
C LEU A 274 -7.65 -11.45 32.22
N ASN A 275 -7.82 -11.06 33.50
CA ASN A 275 -7.30 -11.84 34.62
C ASN A 275 -7.97 -13.23 34.72
N LEU A 276 -9.29 -13.31 34.54
CA LEU A 276 -9.99 -14.57 34.53
C LEU A 276 -9.55 -15.43 33.33
N LEU A 277 -9.48 -14.87 32.14
CA LEU A 277 -9.03 -15.59 30.93
C LEU A 277 -7.60 -16.13 31.13
N LYS A 278 -6.68 -15.29 31.62
CA LYS A 278 -5.29 -15.69 31.88
C LYS A 278 -5.20 -16.84 32.89
N ALA A 279 -6.02 -16.79 33.95
CA ALA A 279 -6.07 -17.87 34.93
C ALA A 279 -6.54 -19.19 34.30
N LEU A 280 -7.63 -19.16 33.52
CA LEU A 280 -8.17 -20.35 32.83
C LEU A 280 -7.20 -20.91 31.80
N VAL A 281 -6.57 -20.06 30.98
CA VAL A 281 -5.57 -20.43 29.99
C VAL A 281 -4.38 -21.14 30.65
N LEU A 282 -3.80 -20.55 31.68
CA LEU A 282 -2.66 -21.13 32.41
C LEU A 282 -3.05 -22.43 33.16
N TYR A 283 -4.28 -22.52 33.62
CA TYR A 283 -4.78 -23.75 34.26
C TYR A 283 -4.87 -24.91 33.25
N VAL A 284 -5.47 -24.66 32.07
CA VAL A 284 -5.61 -25.68 31.01
C VAL A 284 -4.23 -26.04 30.43
N GLU A 285 -3.37 -25.04 30.19
CA GLU A 285 -2.04 -25.26 29.61
C GLU A 285 -1.16 -26.12 30.52
N ARG A 286 -1.20 -25.91 31.84
CA ARG A 286 -0.36 -26.64 32.80
C ARG A 286 -0.97 -27.94 33.27
N GLY A 287 -2.29 -28.02 33.44
CA GLY A 287 -2.96 -29.11 34.12
C GLY A 287 -3.61 -30.16 33.21
N TYR A 288 -3.88 -29.84 31.94
CA TYR A 288 -4.59 -30.75 31.06
C TYR A 288 -3.61 -31.66 30.27
N PRO A 289 -4.07 -32.87 29.85
CA PRO A 289 -3.30 -33.71 28.95
C PRO A 289 -3.17 -33.05 27.56
N PRO A 290 -2.11 -33.35 26.77
CA PRO A 290 -1.83 -32.67 25.50
C PRO A 290 -3.02 -32.57 24.54
N GLU A 291 -3.85 -33.60 24.47
CA GLU A 291 -5.00 -33.66 23.56
C GLU A 291 -6.14 -32.68 23.96
N LYS A 292 -6.11 -32.20 25.20
CA LYS A 292 -7.10 -31.27 25.76
C LYS A 292 -6.51 -29.87 26.03
N LYS A 293 -5.27 -29.62 25.67
CA LYS A 293 -4.66 -28.30 25.79
C LYS A 293 -5.03 -27.44 24.59
N ASN A 294 -6.27 -26.94 24.55
CA ASN A 294 -6.76 -26.07 23.49
C ASN A 294 -7.76 -25.06 24.04
N ILE A 295 -8.03 -24.01 23.25
CA ILE A 295 -8.91 -22.91 23.65
C ILE A 295 -10.37 -23.36 23.80
N GLY A 296 -10.82 -24.39 23.08
CA GLY A 296 -12.15 -24.96 23.25
C GLY A 296 -12.35 -25.54 24.65
N GLU A 297 -11.31 -26.16 25.24
CA GLU A 297 -11.35 -26.65 26.62
C GLU A 297 -11.34 -25.50 27.63
N VAL A 298 -10.66 -24.38 27.35
CA VAL A 298 -10.74 -23.15 28.17
C VAL A 298 -12.19 -22.63 28.19
N TYR A 299 -12.84 -22.58 27.03
CA TYR A 299 -14.25 -22.19 26.94
C TYR A 299 -15.17 -23.19 27.66
N ARG A 300 -14.94 -24.48 27.51
CA ARG A 300 -15.73 -25.52 28.19
C ARG A 300 -15.59 -25.43 29.70
N LEU A 301 -14.38 -25.21 30.21
CA LEU A 301 -14.14 -25.01 31.64
C LEU A 301 -14.93 -23.80 32.17
N LEU A 302 -14.93 -22.66 31.44
CA LEU A 302 -15.66 -21.45 31.81
C LEU A 302 -17.19 -21.67 31.78
N SER A 303 -17.70 -22.33 30.71
CA SER A 303 -19.14 -22.41 30.43
C SER A 303 -19.86 -23.50 31.21
N MET A 304 -19.14 -24.58 31.57
CA MET A 304 -19.73 -25.75 32.24
C MET A 304 -19.49 -25.77 33.75
N SER A 305 -18.63 -24.91 34.29
CA SER A 305 -18.35 -24.83 35.73
C SER A 305 -19.09 -23.69 36.38
N SER A 306 -19.72 -23.95 37.52
CA SER A 306 -20.22 -22.90 38.37
C SER A 306 -19.08 -22.12 39.01
N GLU A 307 -19.33 -20.90 39.49
CA GLU A 307 -18.31 -20.11 40.22
C GLU A 307 -17.74 -20.88 41.42
N LYS A 308 -18.58 -21.65 42.14
CA LYS A 308 -18.12 -22.48 43.27
C LYS A 308 -17.17 -23.58 42.86
N GLU A 309 -17.43 -24.21 41.73
CA GLU A 309 -16.53 -25.25 41.15
C GLU A 309 -15.21 -24.63 40.69
N LEU A 310 -15.25 -23.50 40.01
CA LEU A 310 -14.04 -22.77 39.64
C LEU A 310 -13.23 -22.39 40.89
N ASN A 311 -13.87 -21.83 41.92
CA ASN A 311 -13.21 -21.52 43.19
C ASN A 311 -12.53 -22.76 43.81
N ALA A 312 -13.23 -23.90 43.84
CA ALA A 312 -12.67 -25.15 44.38
C ALA A 312 -11.44 -25.63 43.58
N LEU A 313 -11.49 -25.56 42.23
CA LEU A 313 -10.35 -25.93 41.36
C LEU A 313 -9.11 -25.07 41.61
N PHE A 314 -9.30 -23.76 41.70
CA PHE A 314 -8.17 -22.84 41.90
C PHE A 314 -7.68 -22.78 43.34
N ASP A 315 -8.52 -23.04 44.36
CA ASP A 315 -8.12 -23.04 45.77
C ASP A 315 -7.14 -24.17 46.11
N VAL A 316 -7.27 -25.31 45.47
CA VAL A 316 -6.36 -26.48 45.65
C VAL A 316 -4.95 -26.21 45.03
N LEU A 317 -4.84 -25.26 44.09
CA LEU A 317 -3.55 -24.99 43.46
C LEU A 317 -2.54 -24.41 44.47
N PRO A 318 -1.25 -24.82 44.40
CA PRO A 318 -0.21 -24.21 45.21
C PRO A 318 -0.03 -22.74 44.84
N VAL A 319 0.48 -21.95 45.79
CA VAL A 319 0.71 -20.49 45.60
C VAL A 319 1.67 -20.22 44.44
N SER A 320 2.60 -21.15 44.17
CA SER A 320 3.59 -21.07 43.09
C SER A 320 2.98 -21.37 41.71
N HIS A 321 1.73 -21.82 41.62
CA HIS A 321 1.10 -22.11 40.32
C HIS A 321 0.76 -20.81 39.58
N PRO A 322 1.18 -20.64 38.31
CA PRO A 322 1.03 -19.36 37.59
C PRO A 322 -0.43 -18.90 37.41
N ALA A 323 -1.37 -19.83 37.39
CA ALA A 323 -2.81 -19.52 37.30
C ALA A 323 -3.40 -18.96 38.61
N LYS A 324 -2.72 -19.14 39.76
CA LYS A 324 -3.25 -18.77 41.07
C LYS A 324 -3.36 -17.26 41.26
N ALA A 325 -2.30 -16.51 40.90
CA ALA A 325 -2.27 -15.06 41.08
C ALA A 325 -3.37 -14.33 40.28
N PRO A 326 -3.52 -14.53 38.96
CA PRO A 326 -4.58 -13.86 38.18
C PRO A 326 -6.00 -14.29 38.66
N TYR A 327 -6.20 -15.54 39.07
CA TYR A 327 -7.47 -15.98 39.62
C TYR A 327 -7.75 -15.31 40.97
N SER A 328 -6.76 -15.14 41.84
CA SER A 328 -6.92 -14.48 43.14
C SER A 328 -7.35 -13.03 42.97
N ILE A 329 -6.85 -12.31 41.95
CA ILE A 329 -7.31 -10.94 41.64
C ILE A 329 -8.79 -10.95 41.23
N PHE A 330 -9.21 -11.86 40.36
CA PHE A 330 -10.61 -12.03 40.01
C PHE A 330 -11.48 -12.33 41.23
N LYS A 331 -11.04 -13.24 42.10
CA LYS A 331 -11.77 -13.68 43.30
C LYS A 331 -11.98 -12.57 44.35
N GLN A 332 -11.09 -11.54 44.37
CA GLN A 332 -11.23 -10.40 45.29
C GLN A 332 -12.41 -9.46 44.93
N SER A 333 -12.94 -9.55 43.72
CA SER A 333 -14.09 -8.76 43.30
C SER A 333 -15.38 -9.20 44.03
N SER A 334 -16.37 -8.32 44.12
CA SER A 334 -17.69 -8.66 44.67
C SER A 334 -18.38 -9.74 43.81
N GLU A 335 -19.33 -10.48 44.40
CA GLU A 335 -20.05 -11.55 43.72
C GLU A 335 -20.76 -11.08 42.44
N ASN A 336 -21.38 -9.92 42.47
CA ASN A 336 -22.05 -9.33 41.31
C ASN A 336 -21.04 -9.01 40.18
N VAL A 337 -19.84 -8.51 40.51
CA VAL A 337 -18.79 -8.22 39.55
C VAL A 337 -18.25 -9.53 38.95
N ARG A 338 -17.99 -10.54 39.77
CA ARG A 338 -17.52 -11.85 39.28
C ARG A 338 -18.50 -12.50 38.32
N GLY A 339 -19.80 -12.46 38.66
CA GLY A 339 -20.84 -12.94 37.76
C GLY A 339 -20.85 -12.20 36.42
N GLY A 340 -20.71 -10.88 36.43
CA GLY A 340 -20.61 -10.06 35.22
C GLY A 340 -19.38 -10.40 34.38
N VAL A 341 -18.21 -10.59 35.01
CA VAL A 341 -16.95 -10.99 34.34
C VAL A 341 -17.06 -12.38 33.69
N ILE A 342 -17.67 -13.35 34.36
CA ILE A 342 -17.89 -14.71 33.80
C ILE A 342 -18.78 -14.64 32.55
N ILE A 343 -19.90 -13.91 32.65
CA ILE A 343 -20.84 -13.75 31.52
C ILE A 343 -20.17 -12.99 30.36
N GLY A 344 -19.46 -11.89 30.66
CA GLY A 344 -18.76 -11.09 29.66
C GLY A 344 -17.70 -11.91 28.91
N LEU A 345 -16.84 -12.61 29.65
CA LEU A 345 -15.83 -13.48 29.05
C LEU A 345 -16.46 -14.65 28.26
N GLY A 346 -17.54 -15.24 28.77
CA GLY A 346 -18.30 -16.27 28.07
C GLY A 346 -18.87 -15.78 26.75
N SER A 347 -19.35 -14.54 26.69
CA SER A 347 -19.81 -13.89 25.46
C SER A 347 -18.68 -13.66 24.47
N ARG A 348 -17.49 -13.22 24.91
CA ARG A 348 -16.30 -13.04 24.05
C ARG A 348 -15.84 -14.35 23.41
N LEU A 349 -15.92 -15.45 24.15
CA LEU A 349 -15.47 -16.77 23.70
C LEU A 349 -16.59 -17.64 23.11
N GLN A 350 -17.82 -17.10 22.91
CA GLN A 350 -18.96 -17.87 22.42
C GLN A 350 -18.76 -18.55 21.06
N VAL A 351 -17.80 -18.08 20.26
CA VAL A 351 -17.45 -18.70 18.97
C VAL A 351 -17.01 -20.16 19.12
N PHE A 352 -16.48 -20.54 20.31
CA PHE A 352 -16.11 -21.92 20.64
C PHE A 352 -17.30 -22.82 21.03
N GLN A 353 -18.54 -22.33 20.92
CA GLN A 353 -19.73 -23.19 20.84
C GLN A 353 -19.78 -23.93 19.49
N ASN A 354 -19.17 -23.36 18.45
CA ASN A 354 -19.11 -23.99 17.15
C ASN A 354 -18.09 -25.13 17.14
N ARG A 355 -18.55 -26.34 16.81
CA ARG A 355 -17.74 -27.55 16.80
C ARG A 355 -16.60 -27.49 15.76
N ASP A 356 -16.84 -26.85 14.61
CA ASP A 356 -15.83 -26.78 13.56
C ASP A 356 -14.70 -25.82 13.96
N ILE A 357 -15.02 -24.74 14.67
CA ILE A 357 -14.00 -23.84 15.24
C ILE A 357 -13.17 -24.56 16.31
N CYS A 358 -13.81 -25.33 17.19
CA CYS A 358 -13.08 -26.17 18.14
C CYS A 358 -12.15 -27.17 17.44
N ASN A 359 -12.60 -27.79 16.34
CA ASN A 359 -11.77 -28.73 15.61
C ASN A 359 -10.53 -28.12 14.99
N ILE A 360 -10.64 -26.93 14.38
CA ILE A 360 -9.49 -26.26 13.74
C ILE A 360 -8.52 -25.61 14.75
N THR A 361 -8.92 -25.50 16.02
CA THR A 361 -8.07 -24.99 17.10
C THR A 361 -7.62 -26.07 18.09
N ALA A 362 -7.89 -27.35 17.78
CA ALA A 362 -7.57 -28.47 18.68
C ALA A 362 -6.28 -29.23 18.32
N HIS A 363 -5.78 -29.09 17.09
CA HIS A 363 -4.61 -29.82 16.59
C HIS A 363 -3.59 -28.87 15.99
N ASP A 364 -2.33 -29.30 15.88
CA ASP A 364 -1.23 -28.53 15.32
C ASP A 364 -0.83 -29.12 13.95
N GLU A 365 -1.35 -28.52 12.86
CA GLU A 365 -0.94 -28.80 11.49
C GLU A 365 -0.15 -27.64 10.88
N ILE A 366 -0.20 -26.47 11.52
CA ILE A 366 0.47 -25.25 11.08
C ILE A 366 1.58 -24.89 12.08
N ASP A 367 2.83 -25.11 11.70
CA ASP A 367 4.01 -24.66 12.44
C ASP A 367 4.34 -23.22 12.05
N LEU A 368 4.27 -22.28 13.01
CA LEU A 368 4.49 -20.85 12.76
C LEU A 368 5.94 -20.48 12.50
N GLU A 369 6.90 -21.33 12.83
CA GLU A 369 8.33 -21.09 12.55
C GLU A 369 8.76 -21.62 11.18
N LEU A 370 8.01 -22.58 10.61
CA LEU A 370 8.35 -23.26 9.35
C LEU A 370 8.59 -22.28 8.18
N PRO A 371 7.85 -21.16 8.03
CA PRO A 371 8.12 -20.18 6.98
C PRO A 371 9.51 -19.56 7.02
N GLY A 372 10.15 -19.49 8.19
CA GLY A 372 11.54 -19.05 8.33
C GLY A 372 12.57 -20.10 7.96
N LYS A 373 12.18 -21.39 7.96
CA LYS A 373 13.06 -22.56 7.76
C LYS A 373 13.09 -23.03 6.29
N GLN A 374 11.92 -23.03 5.64
CA GLN A 374 11.75 -23.48 4.25
C GLN A 374 10.65 -22.69 3.54
N PRO A 375 10.61 -22.68 2.19
CA PRO A 375 9.58 -21.97 1.44
C PRO A 375 8.16 -22.48 1.79
N CYS A 376 7.37 -21.60 2.41
CA CYS A 376 5.99 -21.86 2.81
C CYS A 376 5.06 -20.75 2.28
N ALA A 377 3.78 -21.10 2.12
CA ALA A 377 2.73 -20.15 1.83
C ALA A 377 1.53 -20.42 2.74
N TYR A 378 1.35 -19.55 3.73
CA TYR A 378 0.26 -19.63 4.70
C TYR A 378 -0.83 -18.63 4.34
N PHE A 379 -2.05 -19.13 4.16
CA PHE A 379 -3.22 -18.33 3.87
C PHE A 379 -4.13 -18.29 5.09
N CYS A 380 -4.33 -17.10 5.64
CA CYS A 380 -5.34 -16.82 6.65
C CYS A 380 -6.56 -16.23 5.95
N ILE A 381 -7.59 -17.06 5.75
CA ILE A 381 -8.82 -16.66 5.06
C ILE A 381 -9.83 -16.20 6.11
N THR A 382 -10.17 -14.89 6.06
CA THR A 382 -11.13 -14.24 6.96
C THR A 382 -12.40 -13.84 6.19
N SER A 383 -13.46 -13.46 6.91
CA SER A 383 -14.66 -12.90 6.27
C SER A 383 -14.49 -11.40 6.02
N ASP A 384 -14.95 -10.90 4.88
CA ASP A 384 -15.08 -9.47 4.58
C ASP A 384 -16.43 -8.88 5.04
N GLN A 385 -17.34 -9.73 5.52
CA GLN A 385 -18.70 -9.36 5.93
C GLN A 385 -18.92 -9.43 7.44
N ASP A 386 -18.10 -10.20 8.15
CA ASP A 386 -18.32 -10.56 9.54
C ASP A 386 -16.99 -10.56 10.31
N SER A 387 -16.95 -9.81 11.40
CA SER A 387 -15.77 -9.65 12.27
C SER A 387 -15.70 -10.68 13.41
N THR A 388 -16.62 -11.64 13.48
CA THR A 388 -16.73 -12.63 14.58
C THR A 388 -15.41 -13.37 14.83
N PHE A 389 -14.65 -13.64 13.79
CA PHE A 389 -13.39 -14.40 13.84
C PHE A 389 -12.14 -13.53 13.73
N ASP A 390 -12.28 -12.20 13.74
CA ASP A 390 -11.13 -11.26 13.62
C ASP A 390 -10.06 -11.51 14.69
N PHE A 391 -10.46 -11.90 15.89
CA PHE A 391 -9.51 -12.18 16.97
C PHE A 391 -8.62 -13.39 16.68
N LEU A 392 -9.13 -14.45 16.00
CA LEU A 392 -8.34 -15.61 15.61
C LEU A 392 -7.32 -15.27 14.54
N SER A 393 -7.70 -14.48 13.53
CA SER A 393 -6.76 -14.02 12.51
C SER A 393 -5.70 -13.07 13.07
N SER A 394 -6.11 -12.16 13.96
CA SER A 394 -5.19 -11.28 14.69
C SER A 394 -4.21 -12.07 15.56
N LEU A 395 -4.71 -13.10 16.25
CA LEU A 395 -3.89 -13.98 17.07
C LEU A 395 -2.87 -14.73 16.21
N PHE A 396 -3.32 -15.33 15.10
CA PHE A 396 -2.46 -16.03 14.15
C PHE A 396 -1.33 -15.13 13.62
N LEU A 397 -1.66 -13.93 13.13
CA LEU A 397 -0.67 -13.00 12.61
C LEU A 397 0.26 -12.47 13.72
N SER A 398 -0.27 -12.22 14.92
CA SER A 398 0.54 -11.76 16.06
C SER A 398 1.59 -12.80 16.46
N PHE A 399 1.20 -14.07 16.54
CA PHE A 399 2.11 -15.15 16.90
C PHE A 399 3.11 -15.48 15.79
N ILE A 400 2.73 -15.37 14.51
CA ILE A 400 3.67 -15.47 13.38
C ILE A 400 4.83 -14.49 13.55
N PHE A 401 4.56 -13.21 13.82
CA PHE A 401 5.64 -12.23 14.05
C PHE A 401 6.50 -12.58 15.26
N ILE A 402 5.88 -12.98 16.37
CA ILE A 402 6.60 -13.32 17.61
C ILE A 402 7.50 -14.54 17.39
N LYS A 403 6.94 -15.61 16.82
CA LYS A 403 7.67 -16.87 16.62
C LYS A 403 8.81 -16.73 15.61
N LEU A 404 8.56 -16.08 14.47
CA LEU A 404 9.62 -15.87 13.47
C LEU A 404 10.75 -14.98 13.99
N VAL A 405 10.43 -13.91 14.73
CA VAL A 405 11.47 -13.05 15.32
C VAL A 405 12.26 -13.81 16.36
N ARG A 406 11.59 -14.56 17.26
CA ARG A 406 12.26 -15.39 18.27
C ARG A 406 13.13 -16.45 17.62
N TYR A 407 12.61 -17.18 16.64
CA TYR A 407 13.37 -18.19 15.91
C TYR A 407 14.63 -17.61 15.25
N ALA A 408 14.51 -16.41 14.65
CA ALA A 408 15.66 -15.72 14.08
C ALA A 408 16.70 -15.36 15.15
N ASP A 409 16.27 -14.79 16.27
CA ASP A 409 17.16 -14.31 17.33
C ASP A 409 17.84 -15.47 18.11
N GLU A 410 17.13 -16.58 18.34
CA GLU A 410 17.60 -17.70 19.17
C GLU A 410 18.34 -18.78 18.37
N HIS A 411 17.96 -19.01 17.10
CA HIS A 411 18.41 -20.18 16.35
C HIS A 411 19.14 -19.88 15.04
N CYS A 412 19.12 -18.61 14.57
CA CYS A 412 19.72 -18.30 13.28
C CYS A 412 21.01 -17.49 13.40
N PRO A 413 22.06 -17.84 12.64
CA PRO A 413 23.29 -17.05 12.60
C PRO A 413 23.03 -15.60 12.20
N GLY A 414 23.53 -14.65 12.99
CA GLY A 414 23.35 -13.23 12.73
C GLY A 414 21.92 -12.70 12.95
N GLY A 415 21.02 -13.51 13.51
CA GLY A 415 19.62 -13.12 13.73
C GLY A 415 18.79 -13.01 12.46
N GLU A 416 19.22 -13.62 11.35
CA GLU A 416 18.55 -13.57 10.05
C GLU A 416 17.93 -14.92 9.69
N LEU A 417 16.65 -14.92 9.30
CA LEU A 417 15.98 -16.15 8.84
C LEU A 417 16.66 -16.72 7.59
N PRO A 418 16.86 -18.05 7.51
CA PRO A 418 17.34 -18.72 6.31
C PRO A 418 16.50 -18.40 5.06
N VAL A 419 15.18 -18.43 5.21
CA VAL A 419 14.23 -18.07 4.16
C VAL A 419 13.58 -16.74 4.51
N PRO A 420 13.65 -15.73 3.62
CA PRO A 420 12.95 -14.47 3.84
C PRO A 420 11.42 -14.69 3.88
N VAL A 421 10.74 -13.99 4.78
CA VAL A 421 9.28 -14.09 4.91
C VAL A 421 8.62 -12.77 4.53
N HIS A 422 7.62 -12.83 3.64
CA HIS A 422 6.82 -11.67 3.29
C HIS A 422 5.38 -11.83 3.79
N VAL A 423 4.93 -10.89 4.63
CA VAL A 423 3.55 -10.84 5.12
C VAL A 423 2.74 -9.93 4.22
N LEU A 424 1.72 -10.48 3.55
CA LEU A 424 0.83 -9.75 2.66
C LEU A 424 -0.56 -9.63 3.29
N GLY A 425 -0.87 -8.46 3.83
CA GLY A 425 -2.23 -8.15 4.29
C GLY A 425 -3.04 -7.53 3.17
N GLU A 426 -3.80 -8.33 2.38
CA GLU A 426 -4.56 -7.84 1.21
C GLU A 426 -5.62 -6.82 1.61
N GLU A 427 -6.17 -6.95 2.78
CA GLU A 427 -7.05 -6.00 3.44
C GLU A 427 -6.73 -5.98 4.93
N LEU A 428 -5.67 -5.28 5.31
CA LEU A 428 -5.16 -5.31 6.69
C LEU A 428 -6.24 -4.96 7.74
N CYS A 429 -7.17 -4.08 7.37
CA CYS A 429 -8.26 -3.68 8.26
C CYS A 429 -9.30 -4.78 8.50
N ALA A 430 -9.35 -5.83 7.65
CA ALA A 430 -10.23 -6.99 7.79
C ALA A 430 -9.60 -8.16 8.57
N CYS A 431 -8.32 -8.04 8.97
CA CYS A 431 -7.61 -9.12 9.66
C CYS A 431 -7.63 -8.99 11.20
N GLY A 432 -8.54 -8.20 11.77
CA GLY A 432 -8.50 -7.86 13.18
C GLY A 432 -7.38 -6.85 13.53
N VAL A 433 -7.33 -6.42 14.78
CA VAL A 433 -6.27 -5.53 15.28
C VAL A 433 -5.07 -6.37 15.68
N ILE A 434 -3.95 -6.20 15.01
CA ILE A 434 -2.67 -6.79 15.43
C ILE A 434 -2.07 -5.86 16.50
N PRO A 435 -2.05 -6.24 17.78
CA PRO A 435 -1.52 -5.38 18.83
C PRO A 435 -0.06 -5.02 18.58
N ASP A 436 0.29 -3.76 18.84
CA ASP A 436 1.65 -3.22 18.67
C ASP A 436 2.25 -3.44 17.26
N LEU A 437 1.40 -3.40 16.22
CA LEU A 437 1.83 -3.64 14.84
C LEU A 437 2.97 -2.69 14.42
N SER A 438 2.88 -1.40 14.77
CA SER A 438 3.93 -0.41 14.45
C SER A 438 5.28 -0.82 15.00
N ARG A 439 5.32 -1.30 16.25
CA ARG A 439 6.54 -1.81 16.90
C ARG A 439 7.03 -3.09 16.23
N LYS A 440 6.12 -4.04 15.92
CA LYS A 440 6.47 -5.29 15.24
C LYS A 440 7.14 -5.01 13.89
N ILE A 441 6.52 -4.19 13.03
CA ILE A 441 7.07 -3.90 11.68
C ILE A 441 8.35 -3.05 11.70
N SER A 442 8.64 -2.33 12.78
CA SER A 442 9.88 -1.55 12.90
C SER A 442 11.13 -2.42 13.08
N VAL A 443 10.98 -3.63 13.66
CA VAL A 443 12.09 -4.51 14.02
C VAL A 443 12.30 -5.69 13.09
N ILE A 444 11.34 -6.02 12.24
CA ILE A 444 11.34 -7.25 11.42
C ILE A 444 12.37 -7.25 10.28
N ARG A 445 12.77 -6.06 9.79
CA ARG A 445 13.72 -5.94 8.66
C ARG A 445 15.02 -6.71 8.88
N SER A 446 15.65 -6.57 10.08
CA SER A 446 16.92 -7.25 10.41
C SER A 446 16.79 -8.77 10.45
N ARG A 447 15.57 -9.32 10.56
CA ARG A 447 15.28 -10.75 10.55
C ARG A 447 14.87 -11.28 9.16
N ARG A 448 15.01 -10.46 8.10
CA ARG A 448 14.59 -10.75 6.72
C ARG A 448 13.08 -11.00 6.61
N ILE A 449 12.32 -10.32 7.45
CA ILE A 449 10.85 -10.30 7.37
C ILE A 449 10.43 -8.93 6.83
N SER A 450 9.42 -8.90 5.97
CA SER A 450 8.84 -7.68 5.41
C SER A 450 7.32 -7.79 5.33
N MET A 451 6.64 -6.63 5.25
CA MET A 451 5.17 -6.59 5.22
C MET A 451 4.65 -5.63 4.15
N SER A 452 3.65 -6.07 3.41
CA SER A 452 2.82 -5.21 2.56
C SER A 452 1.47 -5.00 3.23
N CYS A 453 1.23 -3.76 3.65
CA CYS A 453 -0.02 -3.31 4.23
C CYS A 453 -0.92 -2.74 3.13
N VAL A 454 -1.96 -3.48 2.72
CA VAL A 454 -2.88 -3.03 1.68
C VAL A 454 -4.17 -2.52 2.32
N PHE A 455 -4.61 -1.33 1.92
CA PHE A 455 -5.76 -0.62 2.47
C PHE A 455 -6.72 -0.21 1.37
N GLN A 456 -8.01 -0.12 1.68
CA GLN A 456 -8.98 0.48 0.77
C GLN A 456 -8.96 2.00 0.86
N ASN A 457 -8.93 2.53 2.08
CA ASN A 457 -8.94 3.95 2.39
C ASN A 457 -8.21 4.24 3.71
N LEU A 458 -7.92 5.51 3.94
CA LEU A 458 -7.24 5.96 5.15
C LEU A 458 -8.14 5.89 6.39
N ALA A 459 -9.44 6.15 6.23
CA ALA A 459 -10.39 6.14 7.36
C ALA A 459 -10.46 4.76 8.03
N GLY A 460 -10.50 3.69 7.23
CA GLY A 460 -10.49 2.31 7.76
C GLY A 460 -9.23 2.02 8.59
N LEU A 461 -8.07 2.52 8.14
CA LEU A 461 -6.83 2.38 8.88
C LEU A 461 -6.83 3.19 10.19
N GLN A 462 -7.34 4.43 10.16
CA GLN A 462 -7.45 5.28 11.34
C GLN A 462 -8.40 4.70 12.40
N ASN A 463 -9.52 4.13 11.96
CA ASN A 463 -10.48 3.50 12.85
C ASN A 463 -9.91 2.23 13.49
N ARG A 464 -9.17 1.42 12.73
CA ARG A 464 -8.60 0.16 13.22
C ARG A 464 -7.37 0.37 14.11
N TYR A 465 -6.58 1.42 13.85
CA TYR A 465 -5.37 1.79 14.61
C TYR A 465 -5.44 3.27 15.05
N PRO A 466 -6.24 3.59 16.07
CA PRO A 466 -6.47 4.96 16.56
C PRO A 466 -5.22 5.56 17.23
N TYR A 467 -5.33 6.77 17.75
CA TYR A 467 -4.29 7.48 18.53
C TYR A 467 -2.93 7.58 17.83
N ASN A 468 -2.92 7.91 16.52
CA ASN A 468 -1.72 8.04 15.70
C ASN A 468 -0.94 6.74 15.42
N GLN A 469 -1.38 5.58 15.90
CA GLN A 469 -0.75 4.29 15.58
C GLN A 469 -0.69 4.03 14.06
N TRP A 470 -1.73 4.47 13.34
CA TRP A 470 -1.76 4.41 11.89
C TRP A 470 -0.62 5.19 11.22
N GLN A 471 -0.22 6.34 11.78
CA GLN A 471 0.91 7.14 11.27
C GLN A 471 2.23 6.43 11.50
N GLU A 472 2.40 5.77 12.66
CA GLU A 472 3.58 4.97 12.95
C GLU A 472 3.71 3.78 12.00
N ILE A 473 2.59 3.09 11.69
CA ILE A 473 2.56 2.00 10.71
C ILE A 473 3.02 2.50 9.35
N LEU A 474 2.46 3.60 8.87
CA LEU A 474 2.83 4.21 7.58
C LEU A 474 4.27 4.74 7.58
N GLY A 475 4.74 5.27 8.72
CA GLY A 475 6.12 5.74 8.90
C GLY A 475 7.16 4.63 8.78
N ASN A 476 6.76 3.38 9.06
CA ASN A 476 7.59 2.18 8.89
C ASN A 476 7.54 1.59 7.47
N CYS A 477 6.83 2.21 6.52
CA CYS A 477 6.79 1.81 5.11
C CYS A 477 7.61 2.82 4.27
N ASP A 478 8.77 2.39 3.77
CA ASP A 478 9.64 3.25 2.93
C ASP A 478 9.01 3.60 1.58
N ILE A 479 8.10 2.74 1.09
CA ILE A 479 7.44 2.88 -0.21
C ILE A 479 5.93 2.88 -0.02
N THR A 480 5.28 3.87 -0.61
CA THR A 480 3.83 3.93 -0.74
C THR A 480 3.45 3.76 -2.20
N LEU A 481 2.62 2.76 -2.50
CA LEU A 481 2.02 2.54 -3.81
C LEU A 481 0.55 2.96 -3.75
N PHE A 482 0.19 3.99 -4.50
CA PHE A 482 -1.18 4.48 -4.59
C PHE A 482 -1.80 4.05 -5.91
N LEU A 483 -2.87 3.26 -5.81
CA LEU A 483 -3.60 2.68 -6.96
C LEU A 483 -4.94 3.37 -7.24
N GLY A 484 -5.28 4.40 -6.46
CA GLY A 484 -6.52 5.16 -6.60
C GLY A 484 -7.39 5.12 -5.33
N CYS A 485 -8.19 6.16 -5.12
CA CYS A 485 -9.15 6.28 -4.03
C CYS A 485 -10.44 6.91 -4.53
N THR A 486 -11.50 6.81 -3.72
CA THR A 486 -12.82 7.41 -3.99
C THR A 486 -13.23 8.38 -2.89
N ASP A 487 -12.46 8.47 -1.81
CA ASP A 487 -12.75 9.30 -0.64
C ASP A 487 -11.78 10.50 -0.55
N ALA A 488 -12.32 11.62 -0.05
CA ALA A 488 -11.59 12.88 0.04
C ALA A 488 -10.44 12.82 1.06
N LEU A 489 -10.58 12.06 2.16
CA LEU A 489 -9.57 11.97 3.20
C LEU A 489 -8.28 11.31 2.67
N THR A 490 -8.42 10.19 1.96
CA THR A 490 -7.28 9.52 1.32
C THR A 490 -6.68 10.38 0.22
N ALA A 491 -7.52 11.04 -0.60
CA ALA A 491 -7.04 11.91 -1.68
C ALA A 491 -6.23 13.10 -1.13
N GLU A 492 -6.71 13.74 -0.07
CA GLU A 492 -6.02 14.84 0.58
C GLU A 492 -4.69 14.40 1.19
N PHE A 493 -4.67 13.26 1.88
CA PHE A 493 -3.45 12.68 2.44
C PHE A 493 -2.40 12.40 1.37
N ILE A 494 -2.79 11.77 0.25
CA ILE A 494 -1.88 11.49 -0.87
C ILE A 494 -1.42 12.79 -1.52
N SER A 495 -2.33 13.76 -1.74
CA SER A 495 -1.99 15.09 -2.26
C SER A 495 -0.91 15.78 -1.41
N GLN A 496 -1.05 15.76 -0.08
CA GLN A 496 -0.04 16.30 0.84
C GLN A 496 1.31 15.59 0.70
N ARG A 497 1.30 14.28 0.57
CA ARG A 497 2.53 13.46 0.43
C ARG A 497 3.23 13.66 -0.92
N THR A 498 2.54 14.14 -1.96
CA THR A 498 3.20 14.49 -3.23
C THR A 498 4.06 15.75 -3.12
N GLY A 499 3.84 16.58 -2.08
CA GLY A 499 4.60 17.78 -1.80
C GLY A 499 4.13 18.99 -2.60
N GLU A 500 4.84 20.10 -2.40
CA GLU A 500 4.53 21.39 -3.00
C GLU A 500 5.54 21.75 -4.08
N ALA A 501 5.03 22.29 -5.19
CA ALA A 501 5.81 22.74 -6.33
C ALA A 501 5.60 24.22 -6.58
N SER A 502 6.63 24.87 -7.14
CA SER A 502 6.56 26.21 -7.66
C SER A 502 6.12 26.17 -9.12
N ILE A 503 5.10 26.93 -9.48
CA ILE A 503 4.60 27.03 -10.86
C ILE A 503 4.74 28.43 -11.40
N ASN A 504 4.97 28.56 -12.72
CA ASN A 504 4.94 29.85 -13.39
C ASN A 504 3.49 30.26 -13.67
N VAL A 505 3.10 31.42 -13.17
CA VAL A 505 1.77 32.00 -13.36
C VAL A 505 1.91 33.27 -14.19
N THR A 506 1.19 33.35 -15.32
CA THR A 506 1.17 34.51 -16.18
C THR A 506 -0.23 35.10 -16.20
N SER A 507 -0.37 36.34 -15.74
CA SER A 507 -1.60 37.10 -15.82
C SER A 507 -1.54 38.07 -16.98
N LYS A 508 -2.55 38.05 -17.84
CA LYS A 508 -2.65 38.94 -19.01
C LYS A 508 -3.86 39.84 -18.82
N ALA A 509 -3.61 41.13 -18.65
CA ALA A 509 -4.65 42.15 -18.58
C ALA A 509 -4.73 42.90 -19.91
N LYS A 510 -5.91 42.96 -20.49
CA LYS A 510 -6.23 43.76 -21.71
C LYS A 510 -7.24 44.82 -21.34
N GLN A 511 -6.87 46.08 -21.53
CA GLN A 511 -7.80 47.18 -21.30
C GLN A 511 -8.77 47.29 -22.51
N LEU A 512 -10.04 46.98 -22.31
CA LEU A 512 -11.08 47.17 -23.30
C LEU A 512 -11.71 48.55 -23.13
N GLY A 513 -11.20 49.54 -23.90
CA GLY A 513 -11.80 50.86 -23.93
C GLY A 513 -12.93 50.90 -24.98
N THR A 514 -14.18 51.03 -24.52
CA THR A 514 -15.39 51.01 -25.41
C THR A 514 -15.56 52.29 -26.23
N TRP A 515 -14.83 53.39 -25.96
CA TRP A 515 -15.09 54.70 -26.56
C TRP A 515 -13.83 55.55 -26.82
N ARG A 516 -12.71 54.97 -27.23
CA ARG A 516 -11.53 55.75 -27.63
C ARG A 516 -11.20 55.53 -29.12
N ILE A 517 -11.53 56.51 -29.94
CA ILE A 517 -11.26 56.55 -31.38
C ILE A 517 -9.77 56.80 -31.72
N SER A 518 -8.92 57.06 -30.76
CA SER A 518 -7.52 57.42 -31.00
C SER A 518 -6.52 56.85 -30.01
N ASN A 519 -6.34 55.55 -29.96
CA ASN A 519 -5.07 55.03 -29.45
C ASN A 519 -4.72 53.76 -30.20
N TYR A 520 -3.75 53.84 -31.06
CA TYR A 520 -3.18 52.75 -31.88
C TYR A 520 -2.40 51.72 -31.06
N THR A 521 -2.30 51.88 -29.73
CA THR A 521 -1.63 50.93 -28.86
C THR A 521 -2.64 50.31 -27.89
N LEU A 522 -2.99 49.07 -28.15
CA LEU A 522 -3.65 48.19 -27.16
C LEU A 522 -2.71 48.08 -25.96
N GLU A 523 -3.07 48.64 -24.81
CA GLU A 523 -2.32 48.45 -23.58
C GLU A 523 -2.48 46.99 -23.15
N TYR A 524 -1.50 46.20 -23.42
CA TYR A 524 -1.35 44.83 -23.04
C TYR A 524 -0.36 44.69 -21.91
N ARG A 525 -0.85 44.37 -20.73
CA ARG A 525 0.02 44.16 -19.56
C ARG A 525 0.11 42.66 -19.31
N GLU A 526 1.31 42.10 -19.39
CA GLU A 526 1.64 40.75 -19.00
C GLU A 526 2.47 40.80 -17.71
N THR A 527 1.96 40.17 -16.66
CA THR A 527 2.65 40.03 -15.39
C THR A 527 2.93 38.53 -15.17
N SER A 528 4.21 38.18 -15.11
CA SER A 528 4.65 36.82 -14.79
C SER A 528 5.14 36.73 -13.35
N GLY A 529 4.76 35.71 -12.64
CA GLY A 529 5.15 35.45 -11.26
C GLY A 529 5.27 33.94 -11.00
N VAL A 530 5.71 33.60 -9.79
CA VAL A 530 5.77 32.21 -9.32
C VAL A 530 4.65 32.00 -8.31
N GLY A 531 3.88 30.95 -8.49
CA GLY A 531 2.79 30.55 -7.61
C GLY A 531 3.11 29.25 -6.86
N ARG A 532 2.43 29.05 -5.74
CA ARG A 532 2.47 27.81 -4.94
C ARG A 532 1.39 26.85 -5.41
N ARG A 533 1.71 25.58 -5.61
CA ARG A 533 0.74 24.54 -5.92
C ARG A 533 1.23 23.19 -5.38
N ARG A 534 0.32 22.36 -4.89
CA ARG A 534 0.65 20.95 -4.66
C ARG A 534 0.99 20.28 -5.99
N LEU A 535 1.94 19.35 -5.99
CA LEU A 535 2.34 18.61 -7.19
C LEU A 535 1.13 17.92 -7.82
N MET A 536 0.31 17.25 -6.98
CA MET A 536 -1.03 16.78 -7.33
C MET A 536 -2.04 17.35 -6.35
N THR A 537 -3.08 17.99 -6.85
CA THR A 537 -4.20 18.47 -6.03
C THR A 537 -5.12 17.31 -5.67
N MET A 538 -5.95 17.49 -4.63
CA MET A 538 -6.90 16.46 -4.17
C MET A 538 -7.82 15.98 -5.31
N ASP A 539 -8.32 16.89 -6.14
CA ASP A 539 -9.19 16.57 -7.27
C ASP A 539 -8.45 15.82 -8.40
N GLU A 540 -7.17 16.09 -8.63
CA GLU A 540 -6.33 15.32 -9.57
C GLU A 540 -6.07 13.91 -9.07
N VAL A 541 -5.89 13.74 -7.75
CA VAL A 541 -5.74 12.41 -7.13
C VAL A 541 -7.05 11.62 -7.27
N LEU A 542 -8.21 12.24 -7.02
CA LEU A 542 -9.52 11.59 -7.17
C LEU A 542 -9.84 11.22 -8.63
N ARG A 543 -9.39 12.03 -9.59
CA ARG A 543 -9.62 11.82 -11.03
C ARG A 543 -8.50 11.04 -11.72
N MET A 544 -7.56 10.48 -10.96
CA MET A 544 -6.48 9.70 -11.55
C MET A 544 -7.06 8.49 -12.30
N ASP A 545 -6.53 8.26 -13.51
CA ASP A 545 -6.94 7.13 -14.35
C ASP A 545 -6.79 5.80 -13.63
N VAL A 546 -7.77 4.89 -13.83
CA VAL A 546 -7.81 3.56 -13.21
C VAL A 546 -6.58 2.72 -13.55
N ASP A 547 -5.94 2.97 -14.68
CA ASP A 547 -4.73 2.23 -15.11
C ASP A 547 -3.41 2.88 -14.65
N ARG A 548 -3.49 4.02 -13.93
CA ARG A 548 -2.32 4.74 -13.41
C ARG A 548 -2.10 4.46 -11.93
N ALA A 549 -0.84 4.57 -11.51
CA ALA A 549 -0.43 4.45 -10.11
C ALA A 549 0.63 5.50 -9.77
N LEU A 550 0.71 5.87 -8.49
CA LEU A 550 1.77 6.71 -7.96
C LEU A 550 2.65 5.90 -7.01
N ILE A 551 3.94 6.04 -7.18
CA ILE A 551 4.96 5.48 -6.28
C ILE A 551 5.59 6.64 -5.52
N ILE A 552 5.40 6.66 -4.20
CA ILE A 552 5.96 7.67 -3.29
C ILE A 552 7.03 6.97 -2.46
N ILE A 553 8.29 7.38 -2.61
CA ILE A 553 9.45 6.78 -1.95
C ILE A 553 10.04 7.79 -0.98
N ARG A 554 10.44 7.35 0.20
CA ARG A 554 11.09 8.19 1.21
C ARG A 554 12.31 8.93 0.63
N GLY A 555 12.29 10.27 0.70
CA GLY A 555 13.38 11.13 0.24
C GLY A 555 13.55 11.22 -1.27
N LYS A 556 12.52 10.88 -2.06
CA LYS A 556 12.53 10.93 -3.53
C LYS A 556 11.31 11.65 -4.06
N ASN A 557 11.42 12.13 -5.30
CA ASN A 557 10.30 12.66 -6.06
C ASN A 557 9.28 11.56 -6.37
N VAL A 558 8.03 11.95 -6.62
CA VAL A 558 6.93 11.04 -6.93
C VAL A 558 7.11 10.45 -8.34
N LEU A 559 6.91 9.15 -8.48
CA LEU A 559 6.91 8.49 -9.78
C LEU A 559 5.48 8.11 -10.16
N GLU A 560 5.02 8.58 -11.32
CA GLU A 560 3.76 8.19 -11.94
C GLU A 560 4.02 7.08 -12.96
N VAL A 561 3.31 5.94 -12.84
CA VAL A 561 3.49 4.74 -13.66
C VAL A 561 2.15 4.17 -14.13
N ASP A 562 2.18 3.29 -15.12
CA ASP A 562 1.06 2.44 -15.47
C ASP A 562 1.01 1.24 -14.54
N LYS A 563 -0.20 0.73 -14.22
CA LYS A 563 -0.37 -0.49 -13.44
C LYS A 563 0.07 -1.70 -14.25
N TYR A 564 0.89 -2.55 -13.67
CA TYR A 564 1.29 -3.81 -14.28
C TYR A 564 0.29 -4.92 -13.90
N ASP A 565 -0.57 -5.31 -14.83
CA ASP A 565 -1.52 -6.40 -14.61
C ASP A 565 -0.80 -7.75 -14.60
N TYR A 566 -1.10 -8.62 -13.62
CA TYR A 566 -0.46 -9.94 -13.48
C TYR A 566 -0.65 -10.84 -14.71
N SER A 567 -1.68 -10.62 -15.53
CA SER A 567 -1.87 -11.39 -16.77
C SER A 567 -0.74 -11.18 -17.79
N LYS A 568 0.01 -10.04 -17.70
CA LYS A 568 1.23 -9.79 -18.46
C LYS A 568 2.44 -10.57 -17.92
N HIS A 569 2.38 -11.06 -16.66
CA HIS A 569 3.46 -11.79 -16.05
C HIS A 569 3.58 -13.19 -16.69
N PRO A 570 4.77 -13.62 -17.12
CA PRO A 570 4.94 -14.91 -17.83
C PRO A 570 4.45 -16.12 -17.03
N GLU A 571 4.63 -16.10 -15.71
CA GLU A 571 4.23 -17.18 -14.81
C GLU A 571 2.69 -17.26 -14.61
N SER A 572 1.94 -16.21 -14.95
CA SER A 572 0.48 -16.22 -14.81
C SER A 572 -0.19 -17.34 -15.63
N LYS A 573 0.43 -17.73 -16.75
CA LYS A 573 -0.07 -18.82 -17.62
C LYS A 573 0.00 -20.21 -16.96
N LYS A 574 0.82 -20.36 -15.91
CA LYS A 574 0.99 -21.61 -15.16
C LYS A 574 0.02 -21.69 -13.96
N MET A 575 -0.64 -20.60 -13.63
CA MET A 575 -1.59 -20.57 -12.52
C MET A 575 -2.84 -21.39 -12.85
N ARG A 576 -3.27 -22.20 -11.88
CA ARG A 576 -4.52 -22.97 -11.94
C ARG A 576 -5.35 -22.60 -10.72
N SER A 577 -6.64 -22.39 -10.92
CA SER A 577 -7.55 -22.06 -9.83
C SER A 577 -7.97 -23.30 -9.05
N SER A 578 -8.00 -23.20 -7.73
CA SER A 578 -8.48 -24.24 -6.81
C SER A 578 -9.36 -23.60 -5.75
N LYS A 579 -10.57 -24.10 -5.54
CA LYS A 579 -11.51 -23.56 -4.55
C LYS A 579 -11.00 -23.77 -3.13
N ALA A 580 -11.05 -22.72 -2.29
CA ALA A 580 -10.67 -22.82 -0.88
C ALA A 580 -11.53 -23.85 -0.12
N ALA A 581 -12.83 -23.92 -0.43
CA ALA A 581 -13.75 -24.89 0.16
C ALA A 581 -13.46 -26.35 -0.22
N ALA A 582 -12.66 -26.58 -1.27
CA ALA A 582 -12.27 -27.94 -1.70
C ALA A 582 -11.02 -28.47 -0.97
N HIS A 583 -10.37 -27.66 -0.14
CA HIS A 583 -9.22 -28.09 0.65
C HIS A 583 -9.62 -29.16 1.67
N VAL A 584 -8.83 -30.23 1.75
CA VAL A 584 -9.05 -31.34 2.69
C VAL A 584 -7.89 -31.37 3.69
N PRO A 585 -8.11 -30.89 4.94
CA PRO A 585 -7.09 -30.91 5.97
C PRO A 585 -6.79 -32.34 6.47
N ALA A 586 -5.60 -32.56 7.01
CA ALA A 586 -5.14 -33.89 7.46
C ALA A 586 -5.96 -34.39 8.65
N TRP A 587 -6.35 -33.54 9.60
CA TRP A 587 -7.18 -33.90 10.76
C TRP A 587 -8.54 -34.51 10.35
N ARG A 588 -9.11 -34.04 9.24
CA ARG A 588 -10.38 -34.55 8.71
C ARG A 588 -10.18 -35.86 8.00
N SER A 589 -9.10 -36.03 7.27
CA SER A 589 -8.76 -37.30 6.59
C SER A 589 -8.50 -38.42 7.59
N ALA A 590 -7.84 -38.13 8.71
CA ALA A 590 -7.58 -39.08 9.79
C ALA A 590 -8.89 -39.59 10.46
N LYS A 591 -9.85 -38.68 10.72
CA LYS A 591 -11.17 -39.06 11.25
C LYS A 591 -11.98 -39.94 10.29
N ALA A 592 -11.89 -39.69 8.99
CA ALA A 592 -12.56 -40.55 7.99
C ALA A 592 -11.94 -41.96 7.90
N GLY A 593 -10.63 -42.08 8.13
CA GLY A 593 -9.93 -43.37 8.23
C GLY A 593 -10.36 -44.20 9.48
N GLN A 594 -10.48 -43.53 10.62
CA GLN A 594 -10.91 -44.18 11.88
C GLN A 594 -12.40 -44.62 11.85
N SER A 595 -13.26 -43.89 11.16
CA SER A 595 -14.67 -44.27 10.97
C SER A 595 -14.86 -45.50 10.08
N LYS A 596 -13.92 -45.80 9.19
CA LYS A 596 -13.95 -46.99 8.32
C LYS A 596 -13.40 -48.24 9.00
N THR A 597 -12.64 -48.12 10.09
CA THR A 597 -12.07 -49.23 10.85
C THR A 597 -12.97 -49.72 12.00
N ALA A 598 -14.00 -48.97 12.36
CA ALA A 598 -15.04 -49.41 13.29
C ALA A 598 -16.07 -50.28 12.57
N VAL A 599 -15.65 -51.44 12.05
CA VAL A 599 -16.54 -52.52 11.64
C VAL A 599 -17.11 -53.12 12.92
N HIS A 600 -18.42 -53.09 13.06
CA HIS A 600 -19.19 -53.75 14.10
C HIS A 600 -18.72 -55.20 14.34
N PRO A 601 -18.54 -55.64 15.60
CA PRO A 601 -18.48 -57.06 15.87
C PRO A 601 -19.86 -57.65 15.63
N ALA A 602 -19.90 -58.71 14.82
CA ALA A 602 -21.08 -59.51 14.50
C ALA A 602 -21.74 -60.00 15.78
N THR A 603 -23.01 -59.71 15.95
CA THR A 603 -23.90 -60.34 16.95
C THR A 603 -24.13 -61.81 16.57
N PRO A 604 -24.06 -62.79 17.50
CA PRO A 604 -24.31 -64.19 17.19
C PRO A 604 -25.78 -64.44 17.00
N THR A 605 -26.09 -65.17 15.93
CA THR A 605 -27.39 -65.76 15.60
C THR A 605 -27.81 -66.76 16.64
N SER A 606 -29.07 -66.73 17.07
CA SER A 606 -29.79 -67.83 17.71
C SER A 606 -31.17 -68.08 17.04
N PRO A 607 -31.67 -69.29 16.98
CA PRO A 607 -32.49 -69.77 15.88
C PRO A 607 -34.02 -69.72 16.06
N ALA A 608 -34.67 -69.91 14.96
CA ALA A 608 -36.07 -69.87 14.61
C ALA A 608 -37.09 -70.57 15.56
N ALA A 609 -38.27 -69.99 15.64
CA ALA A 609 -39.52 -70.71 15.82
C ALA A 609 -40.68 -70.11 15.03
N SER A 610 -41.35 -70.96 14.31
CA SER A 610 -42.42 -70.86 13.36
C SER A 610 -43.74 -70.27 13.85
N SER A 611 -44.47 -69.57 13.00
CA SER A 611 -45.85 -69.93 12.54
C SER A 611 -46.57 -68.67 11.99
N ALA A 612 -47.03 -68.82 10.76
CA ALA A 612 -48.06 -68.00 10.09
C ALA A 612 -49.46 -68.44 10.55
N PRO A 613 -50.66 -67.94 10.10
CA PRO A 613 -50.89 -67.04 8.93
C PRO A 613 -52.03 -66.00 9.09
N ASP A 614 -52.17 -65.18 8.02
CA ASP A 614 -53.42 -64.60 7.41
C ASP A 614 -54.25 -63.52 8.11
N SER A 615 -54.41 -62.35 7.48
CA SER A 615 -55.58 -62.01 6.66
C SER A 615 -55.56 -60.57 6.14
N LYS A 616 -55.63 -60.46 4.85
CA LYS A 616 -56.36 -59.56 3.94
C LYS A 616 -57.08 -58.32 4.50
N GLY A 617 -56.89 -57.23 3.83
CA GLY A 617 -57.80 -56.08 3.86
C GLY A 617 -57.33 -54.81 3.10
N LYS A 618 -57.53 -54.85 1.81
CA LYS A 618 -57.93 -53.75 0.84
C LYS A 618 -57.68 -52.29 1.12
N VAL A 619 -57.04 -51.65 0.14
CA VAL A 619 -57.10 -50.29 -0.35
C VAL A 619 -58.56 -49.83 -0.65
N PRO A 620 -58.93 -48.54 -0.54
CA PRO A 620 -58.95 -47.72 -1.76
C PRO A 620 -58.54 -46.26 -1.61
N THR A 621 -57.86 -45.83 -2.63
CA THR A 621 -57.91 -44.65 -3.49
C THR A 621 -58.75 -43.41 -3.16
N ALA A 622 -58.09 -42.26 -3.38
CA ALA A 622 -58.57 -41.08 -4.15
C ALA A 622 -59.31 -39.96 -3.42
N GLY A 623 -58.89 -38.76 -3.74
CA GLY A 623 -59.71 -37.54 -3.64
C GLY A 623 -58.94 -36.23 -3.58
N LYS A 624 -58.90 -35.59 -4.70
CA LYS A 624 -58.37 -34.27 -5.04
C LYS A 624 -59.10 -33.12 -4.33
N THR A 625 -58.47 -31.93 -4.50
CA THR A 625 -58.97 -30.54 -4.41
C THR A 625 -58.69 -29.88 -3.10
N GLY A 626 -58.11 -28.69 -3.00
CA GLY A 626 -58.05 -27.54 -3.87
C GLY A 626 -58.26 -26.29 -3.03
N THR A 627 -57.61 -25.19 -3.41
CA THR A 627 -57.96 -23.80 -3.11
C THR A 627 -57.40 -23.15 -1.84
N VAL A 628 -56.37 -22.32 -1.97
CA VAL A 628 -56.28 -20.85 -2.14
C VAL A 628 -56.96 -20.01 -1.03
N VAL A 629 -56.25 -18.98 -0.56
CA VAL A 629 -56.58 -17.61 -0.13
C VAL A 629 -55.82 -17.27 1.13
N ALA A 630 -54.90 -16.35 1.07
CA ALA A 630 -54.80 -14.92 0.97
C ALA A 630 -54.26 -14.26 2.23
N ALA A 631 -53.40 -13.37 1.96
CA ALA A 631 -52.71 -12.32 2.69
C ALA A 631 -53.48 -11.63 3.83
N SER A 632 -52.74 -11.21 4.84
CA SER A 632 -53.06 -10.04 5.63
C SER A 632 -51.80 -9.21 5.91
N LYS A 633 -51.77 -8.01 5.37
CA LYS A 633 -50.92 -6.88 5.71
C LYS A 633 -51.34 -6.35 7.08
N ASN A 634 -50.41 -6.02 7.95
CA ASN A 634 -50.63 -4.98 8.95
C ASN A 634 -49.38 -4.07 9.03
N SER A 635 -49.55 -2.89 8.46
CA SER A 635 -48.75 -1.70 8.66
C SER A 635 -49.12 -1.02 9.96
N ILE A 636 -48.15 -0.68 10.78
CA ILE A 636 -48.33 0.25 11.90
C ILE A 636 -47.57 1.52 11.60
N MET A 637 -48.34 2.60 11.39
CA MET A 637 -47.90 4.00 11.39
C MET A 637 -47.38 4.40 12.76
N VAL A 638 -46.23 5.07 12.81
CA VAL A 638 -45.85 5.90 13.96
C VAL A 638 -45.85 7.36 13.55
N LYS A 639 -46.65 8.12 14.25
CA LYS A 639 -46.88 9.57 14.11
C LYS A 639 -45.61 10.37 14.48
N LYS A 640 -45.33 11.36 13.65
CA LYS A 640 -44.56 12.57 13.98
C LYS A 640 -45.25 13.37 15.11
N LYS A 641 -44.46 13.89 16.00
CA LYS A 641 -44.84 15.04 16.84
C LYS A 641 -43.74 16.09 16.70
N GLU A 642 -44.09 17.22 16.14
CA GLU A 642 -43.40 18.51 16.18
C GLU A 642 -43.88 19.26 17.43
N GLU A 643 -42.95 19.91 18.12
CA GLU A 643 -43.14 21.12 18.95
C GLU A 643 -41.75 21.73 19.14
N SER A 644 -41.44 22.81 18.63
CA SER A 644 -41.47 24.26 18.59
C SER A 644 -40.98 24.94 19.87
N HIS A 645 -39.96 25.78 19.65
CA HIS A 645 -39.61 27.06 20.28
C HIS A 645 -39.11 27.16 21.71
N GLY A 646 -38.01 27.91 21.85
CA GLY A 646 -37.52 28.59 23.02
C GLY A 646 -36.12 29.19 22.83
N GLU A 647 -36.05 30.44 22.40
CA GLU A 647 -34.88 31.32 22.49
C GLU A 647 -34.58 31.66 23.96
N GLU A 648 -33.30 31.79 24.31
CA GLU A 648 -32.77 32.93 25.12
C GLU A 648 -31.22 32.82 25.26
N LYS A 649 -30.55 33.76 24.65
CA LYS A 649 -29.62 34.81 25.06
C LYS A 649 -28.53 34.53 26.10
N ASP A 650 -27.32 34.80 25.61
CA ASP A 650 -26.23 35.65 26.15
C ASP A 650 -25.68 35.42 27.55
N HIS A 651 -24.38 35.17 27.64
CA HIS A 651 -23.38 36.10 28.21
C HIS A 651 -21.94 35.53 28.18
N SER A 652 -21.10 36.21 27.34
CA SER A 652 -19.76 36.78 27.67
C SER A 652 -18.70 35.95 28.39
N THR A 653 -17.62 35.85 27.69
CA THR A 653 -16.17 35.79 27.98
C THR A 653 -15.71 36.41 29.33
N PRO A 654 -14.48 36.12 29.85
CA PRO A 654 -13.25 36.44 29.16
C PRO A 654 -12.36 35.26 28.68
#